data_06c588d95a0bc295824c061fb105fc3b
#
_entry.id   06c588d95a0bc295824c061fb105fc3b
#
_cell.length_a   1.000
_cell.length_b   1.000
_cell.length_c   1.000
_cell.angle_alpha   90.00
_cell.angle_beta   90.00
_cell.angle_gamma   90.00
#
_symmetry.space_group_name_H-M   'P 1'
#
loop_
_entity.id
_entity.type
_entity.pdbx_description
1 polymer ?
#
loop_
_entity_poly.entity_id
_entity_poly.type
_entity_poly.pdbx_seq_one_letter_code
_entity_poly.pdbx_strand_id
1 'polypeptide(L)'
;MNELDKNYSPNEIEEKWYKTWEESKFFAASLSSEKENYSIVIPPPNVTGILHMGHVLNNSIQDTLIRYNRMRGKNTLWMPGCDHAGIATQNKVERKLAEEGLKKEDIGREKFLEMTWEWKEKYGGIITQQLRKLGASLDWDRERFTMDEGLSFAVKKIFNDLYHDGLIYQGEYMVNWCPSCGTALADDEVDHEEKDGHLWQIKYPVKDSDEYIIIATSRPETMLADVAVAVHPEDERYKHLIGKTLILPLVNREIPVIADEYVDKEFGTGALKITPAHDPNDYNLGKKYNLPVINMLTPDGKIVNDYPKYAGLDRFEARKKIVEDLKEQGFFIKTEHLHHAVGQCYRCQTVIEPRVSPQWFVKMKPLAEKALEVVRNGEIKILPKRMEKIYYNWLENIRDWCISRQIWWGHRIPAWYGPDRHVFVAMDEAEAKEQAKKHYGHDVELSQEEDVLDTWFSSALWPFSTMGWPEKTKELDLFYPTNTLVTGADIIFFWVARMIMFGMYELKKIPFKNVFFHGIVRDEIGRKMSKSLGNSPDPLDLIKEFGVDAIRFSMIYNTSQGQDVHFSTDLLGMGRNFANKIWNAARFVIMNLEGFDVKSVDKTKLDYELVDKWIISRLNETAKDVEDCLEKFELDNAAKAVYEFLRGDFCDWYVEIAKIRLYNDDEDKKISKLTAQYMLWTILEQGLRLLHPFMPFITEEIWQKIKVDGETIMLQQYPVADNNLIDVKIEKSFEYIKEVVSSLRNIRAEKGISPAKPAKVVVSTSNSEELETLEKNELFIKKLANLEELTCGANLEAPAQSSLRVAGNSSVYMILTGLLNNEAEIKKINEQLAKLEKELEPVNRKLSDEKFSSKAPQHIIDRELRIQKEYLDKIEKLKESLKSFEE
;
A
#
# COMPACT_ATOMS: atom_id res chain seq x y z
N MET A 1 -32.29 -1.05 -28.05
CA MET A 1 -31.07 -1.18 -27.23
C MET A 1 -30.28 -2.40 -27.71
N ASN A 2 -28.96 -2.31 -27.89
CA ASN A 2 -28.14 -3.49 -28.22
C ASN A 2 -28.01 -4.35 -26.99
N GLU A 3 -28.25 -5.65 -27.11
CA GLU A 3 -28.11 -6.60 -26.00
C GLU A 3 -26.67 -6.68 -25.47
N LEU A 4 -26.53 -7.06 -24.19
CA LEU A 4 -25.25 -7.46 -23.60
C LEU A 4 -25.01 -8.95 -23.91
N ASP A 5 -23.74 -9.30 -24.11
CA ASP A 5 -23.32 -10.67 -24.27
C ASP A 5 -23.69 -11.53 -23.06
N LYS A 6 -23.87 -12.84 -23.28
CA LYS A 6 -24.27 -13.76 -22.22
C LYS A 6 -23.25 -13.79 -21.09
N ASN A 7 -21.97 -13.72 -21.41
CA ASN A 7 -20.87 -13.77 -20.46
C ASN A 7 -20.14 -12.43 -20.43
N TYR A 8 -19.66 -12.05 -19.27
CA TYR A 8 -18.79 -10.90 -19.13
C TYR A 8 -17.34 -11.27 -19.52
N SER A 9 -16.80 -10.56 -20.52
CA SER A 9 -15.42 -10.73 -21.04
C SER A 9 -14.60 -9.48 -20.74
N PRO A 10 -13.96 -9.35 -19.56
CA PRO A 10 -13.33 -8.10 -19.16
C PRO A 10 -12.24 -7.63 -20.13
N ASN A 11 -11.33 -8.50 -20.56
CA ASN A 11 -10.14 -8.12 -21.32
C ASN A 11 -10.46 -7.34 -22.62
N GLU A 12 -11.48 -7.77 -23.37
CA GLU A 12 -11.88 -7.10 -24.61
C GLU A 12 -12.53 -5.74 -24.33
N ILE A 13 -13.35 -5.67 -23.28
CA ILE A 13 -14.03 -4.44 -22.85
C ILE A 13 -13.02 -3.41 -22.36
N GLU A 14 -12.05 -3.85 -21.58
CA GLU A 14 -11.01 -3.01 -20.99
C GLU A 14 -10.10 -2.39 -22.07
N GLU A 15 -9.67 -3.17 -23.05
CA GLU A 15 -8.86 -2.67 -24.15
C GLU A 15 -9.61 -1.67 -25.03
N LYS A 16 -10.86 -1.98 -25.37
CA LYS A 16 -11.75 -1.11 -26.15
C LYS A 16 -11.92 0.24 -25.47
N TRP A 17 -12.34 0.27 -24.21
CA TRP A 17 -12.67 1.52 -23.52
C TRP A 17 -11.45 2.34 -23.18
N TYR A 18 -10.36 1.73 -22.74
CA TYR A 18 -9.16 2.50 -22.44
C TYR A 18 -8.65 3.26 -23.66
N LYS A 19 -8.58 2.57 -24.81
CA LYS A 19 -8.21 3.20 -26.07
C LYS A 19 -9.15 4.34 -26.44
N THR A 20 -10.47 4.13 -26.31
CA THR A 20 -11.47 5.16 -26.61
C THR A 20 -11.30 6.40 -25.73
N TRP A 21 -11.09 6.21 -24.42
CA TRP A 21 -10.91 7.32 -23.49
C TRP A 21 -9.63 8.12 -23.74
N GLU A 22 -8.52 7.44 -24.03
CA GLU A 22 -7.24 8.07 -24.31
C GLU A 22 -7.28 8.85 -25.63
N GLU A 23 -7.79 8.26 -26.70
CA GLU A 23 -7.93 8.92 -28.01
C GLU A 23 -8.89 10.11 -27.96
N SER A 24 -9.95 10.03 -27.16
CA SER A 24 -10.91 11.12 -26.97
C SER A 24 -10.43 12.20 -25.99
N LYS A 25 -9.23 12.04 -25.38
CA LYS A 25 -8.64 12.99 -24.43
C LYS A 25 -9.52 13.24 -23.19
N PHE A 26 -10.31 12.26 -22.76
CA PHE A 26 -11.18 12.42 -21.58
C PHE A 26 -10.42 12.54 -20.25
N PHE A 27 -9.12 12.22 -20.25
CA PHE A 27 -8.26 12.35 -19.07
C PHE A 27 -7.60 13.74 -18.99
N ALA A 28 -7.57 14.49 -20.08
CA ALA A 28 -6.83 15.74 -20.16
C ALA A 28 -7.45 16.86 -19.34
N ALA A 29 -6.63 17.55 -18.55
CA ALA A 29 -7.03 18.76 -17.84
C ALA A 29 -7.04 19.97 -18.78
N SER A 30 -8.01 20.85 -18.59
CA SER A 30 -8.15 22.09 -19.38
C SER A 30 -7.44 23.26 -18.70
N LEU A 31 -6.66 24.02 -19.47
CA LEU A 31 -6.02 25.26 -19.00
C LEU A 31 -6.89 26.50 -19.14
N SER A 32 -8.10 26.35 -19.69
CA SER A 32 -9.08 27.45 -19.87
C SER A 32 -10.39 27.18 -19.13
N SER A 33 -10.42 26.20 -18.22
CA SER A 33 -11.62 25.84 -17.47
C SER A 33 -11.88 26.84 -16.35
N GLU A 34 -13.15 27.24 -16.20
CA GLU A 34 -13.64 28.02 -15.04
C GLU A 34 -14.10 27.11 -13.88
N LYS A 35 -14.02 25.79 -14.06
CA LYS A 35 -14.40 24.81 -13.04
C LYS A 35 -13.39 24.79 -11.89
N GLU A 36 -13.83 24.35 -10.73
CA GLU A 36 -12.91 24.06 -9.61
C GLU A 36 -11.87 23.03 -10.05
N ASN A 37 -10.60 23.28 -9.71
CA ASN A 37 -9.51 22.39 -10.06
C ASN A 37 -9.33 21.31 -8.97
N TYR A 38 -9.01 20.08 -9.41
CA TYR A 38 -8.58 19.01 -8.54
C TYR A 38 -7.37 18.31 -9.14
N SER A 39 -6.29 18.23 -8.39
CA SER A 39 -5.04 17.69 -8.91
C SER A 39 -4.37 16.71 -7.94
N ILE A 40 -3.77 15.68 -8.54
CA ILE A 40 -2.88 14.72 -7.89
C ILE A 40 -1.62 14.59 -8.76
N VAL A 41 -0.44 14.54 -8.14
CA VAL A 41 0.79 14.07 -8.79
C VAL A 41 1.02 12.61 -8.42
N ILE A 42 1.26 11.76 -9.42
CA ILE A 42 1.56 10.35 -9.16
C ILE A 42 2.87 10.24 -8.37
N PRO A 43 3.00 9.36 -7.36
CA PRO A 43 4.32 8.92 -6.93
C PRO A 43 5.04 8.31 -8.12
N PRO A 44 6.11 8.96 -8.65
CA PRO A 44 6.69 8.53 -9.93
C PRO A 44 7.35 7.16 -9.78
N PRO A 45 6.89 6.13 -10.50
CA PRO A 45 7.51 4.81 -10.42
C PRO A 45 8.97 4.84 -10.88
N ASN A 46 9.81 4.11 -10.17
CA ASN A 46 11.22 3.93 -10.50
C ASN A 46 11.40 3.11 -11.78
N VAL A 47 12.22 3.57 -12.73
CA VAL A 47 12.50 2.87 -13.99
C VAL A 47 13.39 1.61 -13.81
N THR A 48 13.17 0.87 -12.73
CA THR A 48 13.95 -0.31 -12.32
C THR A 48 13.34 -1.65 -12.70
N GLY A 49 12.11 -1.64 -13.23
CA GLY A 49 11.41 -2.86 -13.65
C GLY A 49 9.89 -2.66 -13.74
N ILE A 50 9.13 -3.76 -13.66
CA ILE A 50 7.67 -3.77 -13.76
C ILE A 50 6.99 -3.33 -12.45
N LEU A 51 5.71 -2.95 -12.50
CA LEU A 51 4.90 -2.65 -11.32
C LEU A 51 4.65 -3.90 -10.44
N HIS A 52 4.25 -3.70 -9.21
CA HIS A 52 3.84 -4.75 -8.24
C HIS A 52 2.51 -4.37 -7.58
N MET A 53 1.93 -5.27 -6.75
CA MET A 53 0.61 -5.06 -6.15
C MET A 53 0.49 -3.80 -5.29
N GLY A 54 1.58 -3.32 -4.69
CA GLY A 54 1.59 -2.01 -4.00
C GLY A 54 1.32 -0.83 -4.94
N HIS A 55 1.83 -0.88 -6.17
CA HIS A 55 1.51 0.13 -7.19
C HIS A 55 0.05 0.01 -7.65
N VAL A 56 -0.48 -1.21 -7.74
CA VAL A 56 -1.90 -1.43 -8.09
C VAL A 56 -2.80 -0.76 -7.05
N LEU A 57 -2.54 -0.98 -5.76
CA LEU A 57 -3.29 -0.34 -4.69
C LEU A 57 -3.19 1.19 -4.75
N ASN A 58 -1.96 1.71 -4.79
CA ASN A 58 -1.70 3.16 -4.81
C ASN A 58 -2.42 3.85 -5.98
N ASN A 59 -2.28 3.31 -7.19
CA ASN A 59 -2.89 3.90 -8.37
C ASN A 59 -4.42 3.71 -8.42
N SER A 60 -4.95 2.60 -7.89
CA SER A 60 -6.41 2.41 -7.78
C SER A 60 -7.04 3.44 -6.86
N ILE A 61 -6.40 3.77 -5.75
CA ILE A 61 -6.86 4.83 -4.82
C ILE A 61 -6.86 6.19 -5.52
N GLN A 62 -5.76 6.57 -6.17
CA GLN A 62 -5.64 7.85 -6.87
C GLN A 62 -6.68 7.98 -8.00
N ASP A 63 -6.81 6.94 -8.83
CA ASP A 63 -7.75 6.95 -9.95
C ASP A 63 -9.21 7.03 -9.48
N THR A 64 -9.55 6.37 -8.38
CA THR A 64 -10.88 6.49 -7.77
C THR A 64 -11.18 7.93 -7.36
N LEU A 65 -10.24 8.60 -6.70
CA LEU A 65 -10.39 10.00 -6.31
C LEU A 65 -10.47 10.94 -7.53
N ILE A 66 -9.66 10.71 -8.55
CA ILE A 66 -9.69 11.49 -9.80
C ILE A 66 -11.00 11.32 -10.53
N ARG A 67 -11.48 10.08 -10.73
CA ARG A 67 -12.76 9.80 -11.42
C ARG A 67 -13.93 10.37 -10.65
N TYR A 68 -13.97 10.21 -9.34
CA TYR A 68 -14.99 10.81 -8.48
C TYR A 68 -15.03 12.33 -8.66
N ASN A 69 -13.90 13.02 -8.53
CA ASN A 69 -13.86 14.48 -8.66
C ASN A 69 -14.17 14.96 -10.09
N ARG A 70 -13.79 14.19 -11.13
CA ARG A 70 -14.18 14.46 -12.52
C ARG A 70 -15.69 14.38 -12.69
N MET A 71 -16.32 13.35 -12.14
CA MET A 71 -17.78 13.21 -12.15
C MET A 71 -18.49 14.24 -11.28
N ARG A 72 -17.81 14.81 -10.28
CA ARG A 72 -18.30 16.00 -9.53
C ARG A 72 -18.17 17.30 -10.35
N GLY A 73 -17.75 17.21 -11.58
CA GLY A 73 -17.68 18.34 -12.51
C GLY A 73 -16.43 19.20 -12.38
N LYS A 74 -15.42 18.76 -11.63
CA LYS A 74 -14.16 19.49 -11.47
C LYS A 74 -13.25 19.32 -12.69
N ASN A 75 -12.35 20.27 -12.88
CA ASN A 75 -11.24 20.17 -13.83
C ASN A 75 -10.11 19.38 -13.19
N THR A 76 -9.97 18.10 -13.58
CA THR A 76 -9.05 17.18 -12.89
C THR A 76 -7.75 17.03 -13.64
N LEU A 77 -6.62 17.13 -12.90
CA LEU A 77 -5.29 16.79 -13.38
C LEU A 77 -4.72 15.65 -12.55
N TRP A 78 -4.50 14.50 -13.17
CA TRP A 78 -3.63 13.47 -12.59
C TRP A 78 -2.33 13.43 -13.38
N MET A 79 -1.28 14.03 -12.79
CA MET A 79 0.02 14.24 -13.42
C MET A 79 0.81 12.92 -13.50
N PRO A 80 1.11 12.40 -14.70
CA PRO A 80 1.92 11.20 -14.89
C PRO A 80 3.42 11.49 -14.85
N GLY A 81 4.20 10.44 -14.65
CA GLY A 81 5.65 10.46 -14.84
C GLY A 81 6.39 9.33 -14.16
N CYS A 82 7.71 9.32 -14.36
CA CYS A 82 8.62 8.31 -13.82
C CYS A 82 9.83 8.95 -13.15
N ASP A 83 10.41 8.22 -12.18
CA ASP A 83 11.64 8.61 -11.49
C ASP A 83 12.85 7.88 -12.08
N HIS A 84 13.97 8.60 -12.24
CA HIS A 84 15.22 8.05 -12.73
C HIS A 84 15.88 7.05 -11.76
N ALA A 85 15.55 7.14 -10.46
CA ALA A 85 15.95 6.19 -9.41
C ALA A 85 17.46 5.91 -9.35
N GLY A 86 18.27 6.96 -9.28
CA GLY A 86 19.75 7.00 -9.28
C GLY A 86 20.47 5.67 -9.00
N ILE A 87 20.73 5.37 -7.73
CA ILE A 87 21.46 4.15 -7.31
C ILE A 87 20.78 2.87 -7.81
N ALA A 88 19.45 2.82 -7.77
CA ALA A 88 18.73 1.59 -8.10
C ALA A 88 18.80 1.26 -9.59
N THR A 89 18.69 2.25 -10.46
CA THR A 89 18.79 2.09 -11.91
C THR A 89 20.23 1.80 -12.31
N GLN A 90 21.20 2.54 -11.76
CA GLN A 90 22.62 2.27 -12.01
C GLN A 90 22.99 0.84 -11.66
N ASN A 91 22.62 0.34 -10.48
CA ASN A 91 22.87 -1.03 -10.06
C ASN A 91 22.30 -2.08 -11.03
N LYS A 92 21.13 -1.79 -11.65
CA LYS A 92 20.55 -2.70 -12.66
C LYS A 92 21.39 -2.76 -13.93
N VAL A 93 21.87 -1.62 -14.39
CA VAL A 93 22.73 -1.54 -15.59
C VAL A 93 24.11 -2.14 -15.31
N GLU A 94 24.72 -1.88 -14.13
CA GLU A 94 25.97 -2.49 -13.72
C GLU A 94 25.89 -4.02 -13.64
N ARG A 95 24.78 -4.57 -13.12
CA ARG A 95 24.56 -6.03 -13.10
C ARG A 95 24.49 -6.61 -14.51
N LYS A 96 23.82 -5.91 -15.43
CA LYS A 96 23.76 -6.33 -16.83
C LYS A 96 25.15 -6.32 -17.47
N LEU A 97 25.98 -5.31 -17.20
CA LEU A 97 27.37 -5.26 -17.64
C LEU A 97 28.19 -6.40 -17.04
N ALA A 98 28.01 -6.71 -15.77
CA ALA A 98 28.73 -7.80 -15.11
C ALA A 98 28.38 -9.18 -15.68
N GLU A 99 27.16 -9.40 -16.19
CA GLU A 99 26.76 -10.60 -16.94
C GLU A 99 27.56 -10.73 -18.24
N GLU A 100 27.98 -9.60 -18.82
CA GLU A 100 28.85 -9.52 -20.01
C GLU A 100 30.33 -9.54 -19.64
N GLY A 101 30.71 -9.64 -18.38
CA GLY A 101 32.06 -9.64 -17.85
C GLY A 101 32.75 -8.27 -17.86
N LEU A 102 31.97 -7.19 -17.95
CA LEU A 102 32.44 -5.81 -18.02
C LEU A 102 32.10 -5.04 -16.73
N LYS A 103 32.87 -3.99 -16.46
CA LYS A 103 32.58 -2.97 -15.44
C LYS A 103 32.33 -1.62 -16.12
N LYS A 104 31.65 -0.71 -15.44
CA LYS A 104 31.39 0.64 -15.98
C LYS A 104 32.69 1.41 -16.31
N GLU A 105 33.74 1.21 -15.51
CA GLU A 105 35.05 1.84 -15.72
C GLU A 105 35.69 1.40 -17.03
N ASP A 106 35.41 0.16 -17.49
CA ASP A 106 35.97 -0.37 -18.74
C ASP A 106 35.40 0.31 -20.00
N ILE A 107 34.13 0.82 -19.88
CA ILE A 107 33.42 1.45 -20.99
C ILE A 107 33.40 2.99 -20.91
N GLY A 108 33.67 3.56 -19.76
CA GLY A 108 33.63 5.00 -19.48
C GLY A 108 32.22 5.56 -19.24
N ARG A 109 32.17 6.79 -18.64
CA ARG A 109 30.95 7.44 -18.18
C ARG A 109 29.93 7.67 -19.30
N GLU A 110 30.37 8.20 -20.45
CA GLU A 110 29.47 8.55 -21.55
C GLU A 110 28.69 7.33 -22.04
N LYS A 111 29.40 6.24 -22.35
CA LYS A 111 28.81 5.01 -22.87
C LYS A 111 27.92 4.32 -21.82
N PHE A 112 28.30 4.39 -20.55
CA PHE A 112 27.48 3.89 -19.48
C PHE A 112 26.15 4.66 -19.36
N LEU A 113 26.20 5.99 -19.51
CA LEU A 113 24.99 6.82 -19.50
C LEU A 113 24.09 6.53 -20.71
N GLU A 114 24.64 6.34 -21.91
CA GLU A 114 23.87 5.91 -23.09
C GLU A 114 23.10 4.62 -22.82
N MET A 115 23.76 3.61 -22.28
CA MET A 115 23.12 2.32 -21.91
C MET A 115 22.05 2.50 -20.83
N THR A 116 22.23 3.46 -19.92
CA THR A 116 21.25 3.74 -18.87
C THR A 116 20.04 4.47 -19.43
N TRP A 117 20.21 5.36 -20.40
CA TRP A 117 19.11 5.96 -21.15
C TRP A 117 18.32 4.93 -21.95
N GLU A 118 18.98 3.98 -22.63
CA GLU A 118 18.31 2.86 -23.31
C GLU A 118 17.49 2.01 -22.32
N TRP A 119 18.05 1.76 -21.15
CA TRP A 119 17.35 1.07 -20.05
C TRP A 119 16.10 1.84 -19.64
N LYS A 120 16.20 3.15 -19.44
CA LYS A 120 15.06 4.04 -19.10
C LYS A 120 13.97 4.00 -20.15
N GLU A 121 14.33 4.10 -21.44
CA GLU A 121 13.34 4.05 -22.53
C GLU A 121 12.59 2.71 -22.52
N LYS A 122 13.29 1.61 -22.37
CA LYS A 122 12.67 0.28 -22.30
C LYS A 122 11.73 0.12 -21.12
N TYR A 123 12.20 0.38 -19.91
CA TYR A 123 11.43 0.09 -18.70
C TYR A 123 10.44 1.18 -18.33
N GLY A 124 10.71 2.43 -18.66
CA GLY A 124 9.73 3.51 -18.56
C GLY A 124 8.50 3.22 -19.44
N GLY A 125 8.71 2.82 -20.69
CA GLY A 125 7.63 2.42 -21.59
C GLY A 125 6.80 1.23 -21.06
N ILE A 126 7.42 0.24 -20.43
CA ILE A 126 6.70 -0.89 -19.81
C ILE A 126 5.82 -0.40 -18.67
N ILE A 127 6.34 0.44 -17.78
CA ILE A 127 5.61 0.98 -16.62
C ILE A 127 4.38 1.75 -17.06
N THR A 128 4.52 2.65 -18.03
CA THR A 128 3.39 3.44 -18.54
C THR A 128 2.33 2.57 -19.21
N GLN A 129 2.74 1.52 -19.92
CA GLN A 129 1.82 0.53 -20.48
C GLN A 129 1.09 -0.26 -19.38
N GLN A 130 1.77 -0.63 -18.30
CA GLN A 130 1.14 -1.30 -17.16
C GLN A 130 0.12 -0.40 -16.46
N LEU A 131 0.39 0.89 -16.32
CA LEU A 131 -0.55 1.87 -15.78
C LEU A 131 -1.78 2.02 -16.69
N ARG A 132 -1.58 2.03 -18.02
CA ARG A 132 -2.70 2.00 -18.99
C ARG A 132 -3.53 0.73 -18.85
N LYS A 133 -2.90 -0.42 -18.75
CA LYS A 133 -3.60 -1.70 -18.52
C LYS A 133 -4.35 -1.74 -17.20
N LEU A 134 -3.89 -1.03 -16.17
CA LEU A 134 -4.59 -0.86 -14.89
C LEU A 134 -5.79 0.10 -14.99
N GLY A 135 -5.98 0.76 -16.12
CA GLY A 135 -7.09 1.70 -16.32
C GLY A 135 -6.85 3.08 -15.71
N ALA A 136 -5.60 3.44 -15.42
CA ALA A 136 -5.26 4.72 -14.81
C ALA A 136 -5.60 5.90 -15.73
N SER A 137 -6.44 6.82 -15.26
CA SER A 137 -6.90 7.99 -16.04
C SER A 137 -5.96 9.20 -15.91
N LEU A 138 -4.66 8.95 -16.14
CA LEU A 138 -3.58 9.93 -16.14
C LEU A 138 -3.64 10.85 -17.37
N ASP A 139 -3.25 12.10 -17.21
CA ASP A 139 -3.12 13.06 -18.33
C ASP A 139 -1.82 12.81 -19.09
N TRP A 140 -1.82 11.82 -19.99
CA TRP A 140 -0.64 11.34 -20.70
C TRP A 140 0.05 12.38 -21.58
N ASP A 141 -0.64 13.43 -21.97
CA ASP A 141 -0.04 14.53 -22.73
C ASP A 141 0.95 15.35 -21.88
N ARG A 142 0.90 15.19 -20.55
CA ARG A 142 1.75 15.87 -19.58
C ARG A 142 2.74 14.93 -18.88
N GLU A 143 3.04 13.77 -19.47
CA GLU A 143 4.01 12.83 -18.88
C GLU A 143 5.37 13.49 -18.68
N ARG A 144 5.94 13.31 -17.47
CA ARG A 144 7.24 13.89 -17.09
C ARG A 144 8.22 12.79 -16.64
N PHE A 145 9.48 13.12 -16.73
CA PHE A 145 10.57 12.30 -16.22
C PHE A 145 11.50 13.17 -15.36
N THR A 146 11.91 12.67 -14.20
CA THR A 146 12.72 13.48 -13.26
C THR A 146 14.03 14.03 -13.82
N MET A 147 14.53 13.47 -14.92
CA MET A 147 15.72 13.97 -15.64
C MET A 147 15.38 14.57 -17.01
N ASP A 148 14.12 14.93 -17.31
CA ASP A 148 13.85 15.73 -18.50
C ASP A 148 14.45 17.14 -18.39
N GLU A 149 14.53 17.86 -19.50
CA GLU A 149 15.20 19.15 -19.57
C GLU A 149 14.64 20.15 -18.57
N GLY A 150 13.31 20.27 -18.47
CA GLY A 150 12.66 21.22 -17.56
C GLY A 150 12.88 20.89 -16.08
N LEU A 151 12.75 19.59 -15.72
CA LEU A 151 13.00 19.16 -14.35
C LEU A 151 14.49 19.23 -13.99
N SER A 152 15.39 18.95 -14.93
CA SER A 152 16.85 19.11 -14.73
C SER A 152 17.22 20.58 -14.52
N PHE A 153 16.57 21.48 -15.24
CA PHE A 153 16.75 22.94 -15.02
C PHE A 153 16.24 23.35 -13.63
N ALA A 154 15.06 22.87 -13.23
CA ALA A 154 14.51 23.11 -11.89
C ALA A 154 15.43 22.62 -10.77
N VAL A 155 16.03 21.45 -10.91
CA VAL A 155 17.00 20.90 -9.95
C VAL A 155 18.24 21.79 -9.81
N LYS A 156 18.82 22.24 -10.93
CA LYS A 156 19.96 23.17 -10.90
C LYS A 156 19.59 24.48 -10.23
N LYS A 157 18.40 25.01 -10.54
CA LYS A 157 17.92 26.29 -9.99
C LYS A 157 17.82 26.23 -8.48
N ILE A 158 17.13 25.22 -7.92
CA ILE A 158 16.96 25.13 -6.46
C ILE A 158 18.28 24.83 -5.74
N PHE A 159 19.17 24.06 -6.34
CA PHE A 159 20.50 23.83 -5.79
C PHE A 159 21.26 25.15 -5.68
N ASN A 160 21.24 25.95 -6.74
CA ASN A 160 21.89 27.24 -6.80
C ASN A 160 21.33 28.22 -5.76
N ASP A 161 20.01 28.30 -5.63
CA ASP A 161 19.34 29.15 -4.66
C ASP A 161 19.68 28.75 -3.21
N LEU A 162 19.56 27.46 -2.89
CA LEU A 162 19.91 26.95 -1.55
C LEU A 162 21.41 27.19 -1.21
N TYR A 163 22.29 27.08 -2.18
CA TYR A 163 23.72 27.33 -1.97
C TYR A 163 23.98 28.81 -1.67
N HIS A 164 23.41 29.73 -2.44
CA HIS A 164 23.59 31.16 -2.24
C HIS A 164 22.93 31.65 -0.96
N ASP A 165 21.84 31.03 -0.51
CA ASP A 165 21.23 31.25 0.79
C ASP A 165 22.00 30.60 1.95
N GLY A 166 23.13 29.93 1.67
CA GLY A 166 23.97 29.28 2.66
C GLY A 166 23.36 28.04 3.31
N LEU A 167 22.33 27.44 2.68
CA LEU A 167 21.67 26.21 3.12
C LEU A 167 22.31 24.95 2.52
N ILE A 168 23.00 25.07 1.39
CA ILE A 168 23.87 23.99 0.87
C ILE A 168 25.32 24.35 1.16
N TYR A 169 26.07 23.35 1.59
CA TYR A 169 27.50 23.47 1.86
C TYR A 169 28.24 22.18 1.57
N GLN A 170 29.56 22.29 1.34
CA GLN A 170 30.44 21.14 1.26
C GLN A 170 31.20 21.00 2.59
N GLY A 171 31.32 19.77 3.09
CA GLY A 171 32.02 19.52 4.33
C GLY A 171 32.57 18.08 4.42
N GLU A 172 33.58 17.91 5.22
CA GLU A 172 34.15 16.60 5.52
C GLU A 172 33.50 16.06 6.79
N TYR A 173 32.70 15.00 6.62
CA TYR A 173 31.97 14.38 7.71
C TYR A 173 32.04 12.86 7.65
N MET A 174 31.74 12.23 8.78
CA MET A 174 31.45 10.81 8.84
C MET A 174 30.11 10.52 8.15
N VAL A 175 30.11 9.71 7.10
CA VAL A 175 28.94 9.32 6.33
C VAL A 175 28.77 7.81 6.32
N ASN A 176 27.56 7.35 6.08
CA ASN A 176 27.26 5.95 5.81
C ASN A 176 27.72 5.64 4.37
N TRP A 177 28.65 4.72 4.23
CA TRP A 177 29.19 4.34 2.91
C TRP A 177 28.78 2.91 2.54
N CYS A 178 28.27 2.70 1.36
CA CYS A 178 28.02 1.38 0.81
C CYS A 178 29.20 0.91 -0.05
N PRO A 179 30.00 -0.08 0.38
CA PRO A 179 31.14 -0.54 -0.41
C PRO A 179 30.76 -1.22 -1.73
N SER A 180 29.58 -1.81 -1.81
CA SER A 180 29.08 -2.46 -3.01
C SER A 180 28.53 -1.47 -4.04
N CYS A 181 27.80 -0.44 -3.61
CA CYS A 181 27.30 0.61 -4.48
C CYS A 181 28.35 1.70 -4.77
N GLY A 182 29.46 1.74 -4.00
CA GLY A 182 30.54 2.71 -4.14
C GLY A 182 30.11 4.16 -3.85
N THR A 183 29.15 4.39 -2.94
CA THR A 183 28.58 5.72 -2.71
C THR A 183 28.18 5.93 -1.25
N ALA A 184 28.14 7.21 -0.84
CA ALA A 184 27.53 7.64 0.41
C ALA A 184 26.02 7.44 0.39
N LEU A 185 25.47 7.20 1.58
CA LEU A 185 24.04 7.06 1.86
C LEU A 185 23.63 8.08 2.92
N ALA A 186 22.43 8.60 2.84
CA ALA A 186 21.82 9.36 3.92
C ALA A 186 21.42 8.42 5.08
N ASP A 187 21.21 8.97 6.28
CA ASP A 187 20.89 8.16 7.47
C ASP A 187 19.59 7.34 7.29
N ASP A 188 18.61 7.89 6.58
CA ASP A 188 17.34 7.26 6.27
C ASP A 188 17.41 6.19 5.15
N GLU A 189 18.58 6.06 4.47
CA GLU A 189 18.84 5.01 3.48
C GLU A 189 19.55 3.77 4.08
N VAL A 190 19.65 3.68 5.41
CA VAL A 190 20.26 2.58 6.12
C VAL A 190 19.22 1.77 6.87
N ASP A 191 19.03 0.53 6.45
CA ASP A 191 18.21 -0.44 7.16
C ASP A 191 19.02 -1.06 8.30
N HIS A 192 18.41 -1.26 9.47
CA HIS A 192 19.04 -1.90 10.61
C HIS A 192 18.43 -3.29 10.82
N GLU A 193 19.29 -4.30 10.79
CA GLU A 193 18.89 -5.69 10.99
C GLU A 193 19.56 -6.26 12.23
N GLU A 194 18.77 -6.83 13.13
CA GLU A 194 19.28 -7.53 14.31
C GLU A 194 20.00 -8.81 13.89
N LYS A 195 21.27 -8.95 14.29
CA LYS A 195 22.12 -10.08 13.96
C LYS A 195 22.89 -10.61 15.17
N ASP A 196 23.09 -11.90 15.14
CA ASP A 196 24.03 -12.56 16.04
C ASP A 196 25.45 -12.29 15.57
N GLY A 197 26.21 -11.69 16.43
CA GLY A 197 27.61 -11.32 16.23
C GLY A 197 28.50 -11.76 17.39
N HIS A 198 29.67 -11.20 17.40
CA HIS A 198 30.68 -11.50 18.40
C HIS A 198 31.29 -10.22 18.96
N LEU A 199 31.72 -10.30 20.22
CA LEU A 199 32.53 -9.29 20.87
C LEU A 199 33.86 -9.92 21.20
N TRP A 200 34.93 -9.45 20.55
CA TRP A 200 36.28 -9.95 20.75
C TRP A 200 37.02 -9.13 21.80
N GLN A 201 37.61 -9.81 22.81
CA GLN A 201 38.43 -9.19 23.83
C GLN A 201 39.92 -9.32 23.50
N ILE A 202 40.62 -8.17 23.49
CA ILE A 202 41.99 -8.04 23.01
C ILE A 202 42.81 -7.26 24.05
N LYS A 203 44.04 -7.73 24.31
CA LYS A 203 45.02 -7.04 25.20
C LYS A 203 45.76 -5.97 24.46
N TYR A 204 45.79 -4.76 24.98
CA TYR A 204 46.67 -3.67 24.54
C TYR A 204 47.73 -3.42 25.60
N PRO A 205 48.99 -3.78 25.37
CA PRO A 205 50.07 -3.62 26.36
C PRO A 205 50.33 -2.13 26.68
N VAL A 206 50.64 -1.84 27.95
CA VAL A 206 51.13 -0.54 28.38
C VAL A 206 52.61 -0.45 28.03
N LYS A 207 53.03 0.65 27.40
CA LYS A 207 54.45 0.87 27.05
C LYS A 207 55.35 0.83 28.27
N ASP A 208 56.48 0.14 28.17
CA ASP A 208 57.50 -0.01 29.22
C ASP A 208 56.96 -0.59 30.56
N SER A 209 55.91 -1.45 30.51
CA SER A 209 55.25 -2.06 31.63
C SER A 209 54.77 -3.48 31.30
N ASP A 210 54.59 -4.32 32.29
CA ASP A 210 53.91 -5.63 32.16
C ASP A 210 52.36 -5.50 32.20
N GLU A 211 51.84 -4.28 32.41
CA GLU A 211 50.42 -4.02 32.47
C GLU A 211 49.80 -4.01 31.06
N TYR A 212 48.52 -4.24 30.98
CA TYR A 212 47.76 -4.15 29.74
C TYR A 212 46.33 -3.71 30.04
N ILE A 213 45.69 -3.12 29.03
CA ILE A 213 44.25 -2.85 29.02
C ILE A 213 43.55 -3.88 28.13
N ILE A 214 42.38 -4.35 28.53
CA ILE A 214 41.58 -5.25 27.69
C ILE A 214 40.47 -4.43 27.06
N ILE A 215 40.46 -4.36 25.74
CA ILE A 215 39.35 -3.77 24.96
C ILE A 215 38.41 -4.87 24.48
N ALA A 216 37.16 -4.52 24.27
CA ALA A 216 36.18 -5.38 23.64
C ALA A 216 35.61 -4.70 22.37
N THR A 217 35.60 -5.41 21.25
CA THR A 217 35.16 -4.84 19.95
C THR A 217 34.34 -5.85 19.15
N SER A 218 33.33 -5.37 18.47
CA SER A 218 32.59 -6.14 17.44
C SER A 218 33.27 -6.08 16.06
N ARG A 219 34.28 -5.21 15.91
CA ARG A 219 34.97 -4.94 14.64
C ARG A 219 36.49 -5.00 14.81
N PRO A 220 37.06 -6.19 15.05
CA PRO A 220 38.51 -6.32 15.29
C PRO A 220 39.36 -5.89 14.07
N GLU A 221 38.83 -5.91 12.86
CA GLU A 221 39.53 -5.41 11.66
C GLU A 221 39.88 -3.94 11.78
N THR A 222 39.03 -3.10 12.39
CA THR A 222 39.27 -1.66 12.48
C THR A 222 40.35 -1.28 13.49
N MET A 223 40.80 -2.22 14.33
CA MET A 223 41.83 -1.97 15.32
C MET A 223 43.18 -1.48 14.72
N LEU A 224 43.46 -1.85 13.47
CA LEU A 224 44.66 -1.40 12.81
C LEU A 224 44.75 0.14 12.70
N ALA A 225 43.62 0.82 12.74
CA ALA A 225 43.53 2.27 12.70
C ALA A 225 43.17 2.93 14.05
N ASP A 226 43.26 2.20 15.17
CA ASP A 226 43.02 2.78 16.47
C ASP A 226 44.06 3.85 16.82
N VAL A 227 43.59 4.92 17.43
CA VAL A 227 44.40 6.11 17.75
C VAL A 227 44.39 6.45 19.26
N ALA A 228 43.50 5.85 20.01
CA ALA A 228 43.44 5.96 21.47
C ALA A 228 42.63 4.82 22.08
N VAL A 229 42.69 4.65 23.38
CA VAL A 229 41.72 3.91 24.18
C VAL A 229 41.09 4.87 25.18
N ALA A 230 39.75 4.93 25.20
CA ALA A 230 39.02 5.73 26.17
C ALA A 230 38.53 4.88 27.34
N VAL A 231 38.60 5.44 28.57
CA VAL A 231 38.05 4.84 29.79
C VAL A 231 37.22 5.87 30.52
N HIS A 232 36.27 5.42 31.34
CA HIS A 232 35.49 6.36 32.15
C HIS A 232 36.38 6.95 33.25
N PRO A 233 36.34 8.29 33.52
CA PRO A 233 37.24 8.95 34.48
C PRO A 233 37.10 8.44 35.93
N GLU A 234 35.95 7.88 36.26
CA GLU A 234 35.67 7.30 37.58
C GLU A 234 35.84 5.77 37.64
N ASP A 235 36.30 5.12 36.58
CA ASP A 235 36.53 3.68 36.61
C ASP A 235 37.81 3.33 37.32
N GLU A 236 37.71 2.85 38.55
CA GLU A 236 38.87 2.52 39.40
C GLU A 236 39.78 1.43 38.80
N ARG A 237 39.26 0.62 37.89
CA ARG A 237 40.04 -0.41 37.18
C ARG A 237 41.12 0.18 36.28
N TYR A 238 40.82 1.34 35.67
CA TYR A 238 41.64 1.97 34.61
C TYR A 238 42.16 3.36 34.96
N LYS A 239 41.71 3.96 36.05
CA LYS A 239 42.06 5.32 36.47
C LYS A 239 43.57 5.58 36.51
N HIS A 240 44.35 4.57 36.94
CA HIS A 240 45.81 4.64 37.03
C HIS A 240 46.53 4.55 35.66
N LEU A 241 45.78 4.19 34.58
CA LEU A 241 46.27 4.10 33.22
C LEU A 241 46.00 5.37 32.42
N ILE A 242 45.15 6.27 32.89
CA ILE A 242 44.83 7.53 32.21
C ILE A 242 46.10 8.33 31.95
N GLY A 243 46.32 8.73 30.70
CA GLY A 243 47.52 9.44 30.26
C GLY A 243 48.72 8.58 29.96
N LYS A 244 48.67 7.24 30.24
CA LYS A 244 49.74 6.32 29.80
C LYS A 244 49.62 6.03 28.30
N THR A 245 50.73 5.52 27.75
CA THR A 245 50.83 5.10 26.36
C THR A 245 50.64 3.60 26.25
N LEU A 246 49.80 3.14 25.29
CA LEU A 246 49.66 1.75 24.91
C LEU A 246 50.38 1.47 23.62
N ILE A 247 50.80 0.23 23.42
CA ILE A 247 51.32 -0.29 22.18
C ILE A 247 50.20 -1.06 21.47
N LEU A 248 49.76 -0.56 20.33
CA LEU A 248 48.71 -1.18 19.53
C LEU A 248 49.22 -2.51 18.92
N PRO A 249 48.64 -3.67 19.24
CA PRO A 249 49.04 -4.95 18.70
C PRO A 249 49.03 -4.97 17.16
N LEU A 250 49.86 -5.83 16.57
CA LEU A 250 50.02 -6.02 15.11
C LEU A 250 50.63 -4.85 14.35
N VAL A 251 50.45 -3.62 14.79
CA VAL A 251 50.88 -2.37 14.11
C VAL A 251 52.05 -1.69 14.85
N ASN A 252 52.24 -1.99 16.14
CA ASN A 252 53.22 -1.37 17.04
C ASN A 252 53.15 0.17 17.11
N ARG A 253 51.93 0.73 16.92
CA ARG A 253 51.71 2.17 17.10
C ARG A 253 51.52 2.50 18.55
N GLU A 254 52.13 3.61 18.97
CA GLU A 254 51.88 4.21 20.28
C GLU A 254 50.57 4.99 20.29
N ILE A 255 49.67 4.67 21.23
CA ILE A 255 48.34 5.33 21.39
C ILE A 255 48.09 5.71 22.84
N PRO A 256 47.51 6.85 23.16
CA PRO A 256 47.22 7.29 24.51
C PRO A 256 45.98 6.60 25.13
N VAL A 257 45.94 6.53 26.44
CA VAL A 257 44.71 6.28 27.21
C VAL A 257 44.09 7.63 27.58
N ILE A 258 42.87 7.88 27.12
CA ILE A 258 42.12 9.11 27.41
C ILE A 258 40.94 8.81 28.35
N ALA A 259 40.42 9.84 29.01
CA ALA A 259 39.30 9.71 29.92
C ALA A 259 38.09 10.45 29.34
N ASP A 260 36.93 9.76 29.22
CA ASP A 260 35.69 10.35 28.76
C ASP A 260 34.48 9.71 29.45
N GLU A 261 33.48 10.55 29.84
CA GLU A 261 32.22 10.13 30.44
C GLU A 261 31.32 9.36 29.48
N TYR A 262 31.61 9.40 28.19
CA TYR A 262 30.90 8.67 27.14
C TYR A 262 31.06 7.13 27.33
N VAL A 263 32.17 6.67 27.94
CA VAL A 263 32.47 5.27 28.10
C VAL A 263 31.56 4.63 29.16
N ASP A 264 30.78 3.63 28.75
CA ASP A 264 30.01 2.81 29.71
C ASP A 264 30.90 1.82 30.42
N LYS A 265 31.01 1.94 31.76
CA LYS A 265 31.81 1.08 32.64
C LYS A 265 31.35 -0.36 32.65
N GLU A 266 30.06 -0.60 32.38
CA GLU A 266 29.44 -1.93 32.47
C GLU A 266 29.38 -2.66 31.12
N PHE A 267 29.60 -1.93 30.03
CA PHE A 267 29.60 -2.56 28.71
C PHE A 267 30.96 -3.13 28.33
N GLY A 268 30.96 -4.39 27.92
CA GLY A 268 32.19 -5.09 27.50
C GLY A 268 33.25 -5.16 28.61
N THR A 269 34.37 -4.48 28.41
CA THR A 269 35.46 -4.39 29.40
C THR A 269 35.47 -3.04 30.13
N GLY A 270 34.64 -2.08 29.75
CA GLY A 270 34.72 -0.71 30.23
C GLY A 270 35.84 0.12 29.60
N ALA A 271 36.54 -0.42 28.61
CA ALA A 271 37.59 0.25 27.85
C ALA A 271 37.21 0.24 26.35
N LEU A 272 37.10 1.44 25.78
CA LEU A 272 36.65 1.66 24.40
C LEU A 272 37.86 2.00 23.53
N LYS A 273 38.08 1.24 22.46
CA LYS A 273 39.04 1.61 21.43
C LYS A 273 38.49 2.76 20.61
N ILE A 274 39.30 3.70 20.18
CA ILE A 274 38.89 4.88 19.41
C ILE A 274 39.46 4.82 17.99
N THR A 275 38.56 4.71 17.03
CA THR A 275 38.88 4.65 15.59
C THR A 275 38.09 5.70 14.82
N PRO A 276 38.49 6.97 14.80
CA PRO A 276 37.71 8.11 14.28
C PRO A 276 37.31 7.99 12.81
N ALA A 277 38.01 7.22 12.01
CA ALA A 277 37.66 7.03 10.60
C ALA A 277 36.54 6.01 10.33
N HIS A 278 36.15 5.18 11.32
CA HIS A 278 35.31 3.99 11.12
C HIS A 278 34.16 3.83 12.12
N ASP A 279 33.96 4.82 13.01
CA ASP A 279 32.84 4.86 13.94
C ASP A 279 32.39 6.31 14.20
N PRO A 280 31.08 6.63 14.11
CA PRO A 280 30.56 8.00 14.30
C PRO A 280 30.83 8.56 15.70
N ASN A 281 30.78 7.73 16.74
CA ASN A 281 31.01 8.17 18.12
C ASN A 281 32.52 8.40 18.34
N ASP A 282 33.34 7.49 17.81
CA ASP A 282 34.80 7.65 17.84
C ASP A 282 35.25 8.89 17.06
N TYR A 283 34.55 9.25 15.96
CA TYR A 283 34.82 10.46 15.22
C TYR A 283 34.58 11.73 16.06
N ASN A 284 33.48 11.77 16.83
CA ASN A 284 33.19 12.86 17.72
C ASN A 284 34.20 12.98 18.87
N LEU A 285 34.60 11.84 19.46
CA LEU A 285 35.67 11.79 20.46
C LEU A 285 37.01 12.20 19.83
N GLY A 286 37.30 11.76 18.62
CA GLY A 286 38.47 12.16 17.87
C GLY A 286 38.58 13.70 17.70
N LYS A 287 37.48 14.36 17.34
CA LYS A 287 37.39 15.83 17.29
C LYS A 287 37.58 16.48 18.66
N LYS A 288 36.96 15.96 19.71
CA LYS A 288 37.02 16.47 21.06
C LYS A 288 38.46 16.47 21.60
N TYR A 289 39.20 15.42 21.31
CA TYR A 289 40.58 15.20 21.78
C TYR A 289 41.65 15.46 20.75
N ASN A 290 41.28 16.03 19.59
CA ASN A 290 42.19 16.32 18.47
C ASN A 290 43.04 15.08 18.06
N LEU A 291 42.39 13.91 17.98
CA LEU A 291 43.05 12.66 17.59
C LEU A 291 43.16 12.56 16.05
N PRO A 292 44.18 11.85 15.51
CA PRO A 292 44.28 11.67 14.09
C PRO A 292 43.16 10.79 13.54
N VAL A 293 42.75 11.07 12.27
CA VAL A 293 41.77 10.27 11.54
C VAL A 293 42.53 9.36 10.57
N ILE A 294 42.64 8.08 10.89
CA ILE A 294 43.36 7.10 10.07
C ILE A 294 42.35 6.19 9.38
N ASN A 295 42.27 6.31 8.06
CA ASN A 295 41.41 5.47 7.25
C ASN A 295 42.16 4.19 6.82
N MET A 296 41.59 3.03 7.09
CA MET A 296 42.17 1.74 6.76
C MET A 296 41.41 0.96 5.66
N LEU A 297 40.29 1.49 5.17
CA LEU A 297 39.48 0.82 4.15
C LEU A 297 39.43 1.64 2.85
N THR A 298 39.59 0.93 1.74
CA THR A 298 39.29 1.47 0.40
C THR A 298 37.80 1.69 0.20
N PRO A 299 37.34 2.46 -0.79
CA PRO A 299 35.92 2.63 -1.07
C PRO A 299 35.15 1.33 -1.30
N ASP A 300 35.80 0.27 -1.81
CA ASP A 300 35.22 -1.07 -2.01
C ASP A 300 35.33 -1.98 -0.77
N GLY A 301 35.71 -1.43 0.38
CA GLY A 301 35.72 -2.15 1.66
C GLY A 301 36.88 -3.11 1.86
N LYS A 302 37.98 -2.90 1.18
CA LYS A 302 39.24 -3.69 1.33
C LYS A 302 40.25 -2.93 2.18
N ILE A 303 41.18 -3.66 2.78
CA ILE A 303 42.26 -3.07 3.58
C ILE A 303 43.20 -2.31 2.64
N VAL A 304 43.59 -1.08 3.03
CA VAL A 304 44.53 -0.23 2.27
C VAL A 304 45.94 -0.80 2.29
N ASN A 305 46.80 -0.33 1.36
CA ASN A 305 48.17 -0.82 1.22
C ASN A 305 49.08 -0.47 2.41
N ASP A 306 48.71 0.47 3.27
CA ASP A 306 49.46 0.85 4.48
C ASP A 306 49.61 -0.29 5.48
N TYR A 307 48.82 -1.34 5.31
CA TYR A 307 48.86 -2.56 6.12
C TYR A 307 49.22 -3.78 5.25
N PRO A 308 50.49 -3.95 4.82
CA PRO A 308 50.92 -4.90 3.79
C PRO A 308 50.50 -6.35 4.05
N LYS A 309 50.45 -6.78 5.32
CA LYS A 309 50.03 -8.13 5.71
C LYS A 309 48.57 -8.44 5.36
N TYR A 310 47.71 -7.42 5.34
CA TYR A 310 46.27 -7.51 5.13
C TYR A 310 45.78 -6.80 3.88
N ALA A 311 46.66 -6.08 3.18
CA ALA A 311 46.34 -5.26 2.02
C ALA A 311 45.54 -6.02 0.97
N GLY A 312 44.48 -5.39 0.47
CA GLY A 312 43.61 -5.93 -0.56
C GLY A 312 42.61 -7.02 -0.09
N LEU A 313 42.70 -7.49 1.18
CA LEU A 313 41.69 -8.39 1.72
C LEU A 313 40.37 -7.64 1.95
N ASP A 314 39.24 -8.31 1.67
CA ASP A 314 37.93 -7.85 2.12
C ASP A 314 37.91 -7.72 3.66
N ARG A 315 37.22 -6.72 4.18
CA ARG A 315 37.15 -6.41 5.62
C ARG A 315 36.76 -7.60 6.50
N PHE A 316 35.89 -8.48 6.04
CA PHE A 316 35.48 -9.66 6.80
C PHE A 316 36.50 -10.80 6.74
N GLU A 317 37.24 -10.90 5.63
CA GLU A 317 38.37 -11.82 5.53
C GLU A 317 39.55 -11.33 6.40
N ALA A 318 39.83 -10.03 6.36
CA ALA A 318 40.80 -9.38 7.21
C ALA A 318 40.49 -9.56 8.69
N ARG A 319 39.20 -9.44 9.08
CA ARG A 319 38.74 -9.70 10.45
C ARG A 319 39.16 -11.07 10.95
N LYS A 320 38.94 -12.12 10.17
CA LYS A 320 39.32 -13.50 10.53
C LYS A 320 40.83 -13.63 10.73
N LYS A 321 41.60 -13.12 9.76
CA LYS A 321 43.05 -13.20 9.80
C LYS A 321 43.66 -12.39 10.93
N ILE A 322 43.15 -11.22 11.23
CA ILE A 322 43.58 -10.40 12.37
C ILE A 322 43.31 -11.10 13.68
N VAL A 323 42.13 -11.74 13.84
CA VAL A 323 41.84 -12.51 15.06
C VAL A 323 42.76 -13.73 15.21
N GLU A 324 43.11 -14.39 14.11
CA GLU A 324 44.09 -15.49 14.12
C GLU A 324 45.49 -15.00 14.52
N ASP A 325 45.97 -13.91 13.94
CA ASP A 325 47.27 -13.31 14.28
C ASP A 325 47.35 -12.84 15.73
N LEU A 326 46.22 -12.28 16.29
CA LEU A 326 46.13 -11.90 17.71
C LEU A 326 46.20 -13.11 18.63
N LYS A 327 45.63 -14.25 18.22
CA LYS A 327 45.76 -15.53 18.98
C LYS A 327 47.20 -16.03 18.97
N GLU A 328 47.82 -16.03 17.79
CA GLU A 328 49.24 -16.49 17.65
C GLU A 328 50.21 -15.64 18.49
N GLN A 329 49.98 -14.33 18.55
CA GLN A 329 50.82 -13.41 19.30
C GLN A 329 50.43 -13.29 20.81
N GLY A 330 49.37 -13.97 21.23
CA GLY A 330 48.98 -13.99 22.66
C GLY A 330 48.20 -12.74 23.11
N PHE A 331 47.73 -11.92 22.21
CA PHE A 331 46.91 -10.71 22.52
C PHE A 331 45.41 -10.99 22.61
N PHE A 332 44.92 -12.10 22.05
CA PHE A 332 43.53 -12.50 22.12
C PHE A 332 43.21 -13.10 23.49
N ILE A 333 42.02 -12.70 24.05
CA ILE A 333 41.54 -13.24 25.33
C ILE A 333 40.43 -14.26 25.12
N LYS A 334 39.28 -13.77 24.65
CA LYS A 334 38.08 -14.58 24.40
C LYS A 334 37.14 -13.92 23.41
N THR A 335 36.14 -14.67 22.98
CA THR A 335 35.02 -14.18 22.21
C THR A 335 33.74 -14.36 23.02
N GLU A 336 32.88 -13.34 23.03
CA GLU A 336 31.55 -13.37 23.63
C GLU A 336 30.50 -13.23 22.55
N HIS A 337 29.31 -13.79 22.79
CA HIS A 337 28.18 -13.62 21.90
C HIS A 337 27.62 -12.21 22.06
N LEU A 338 27.28 -11.56 20.95
CA LEU A 338 26.68 -10.22 20.92
C LEU A 338 25.51 -10.22 19.95
N HIS A 339 24.32 -9.89 20.45
CA HIS A 339 23.16 -9.61 19.60
C HIS A 339 23.05 -8.10 19.42
N HIS A 340 23.11 -7.61 18.17
CA HIS A 340 23.13 -6.18 17.88
C HIS A 340 22.60 -5.85 16.51
N ALA A 341 22.11 -4.62 16.34
CA ALA A 341 21.66 -4.08 15.07
C ALA A 341 22.85 -3.75 14.15
N VAL A 342 22.79 -4.22 12.91
CA VAL A 342 23.81 -3.97 11.88
C VAL A 342 23.19 -3.15 10.75
N GLY A 343 23.79 -2.00 10.47
CA GLY A 343 23.35 -1.14 9.37
C GLY A 343 23.66 -1.76 8.01
N GLN A 344 22.69 -1.74 7.11
CA GLN A 344 22.78 -2.25 5.73
C GLN A 344 22.27 -1.25 4.73
N CYS A 345 22.79 -1.27 3.53
CA CYS A 345 22.31 -0.46 2.43
C CYS A 345 20.88 -0.92 2.05
N TYR A 346 19.91 -0.02 2.07
CA TYR A 346 18.52 -0.31 1.72
C TYR A 346 18.31 -0.85 0.28
N ARG A 347 19.31 -0.69 -0.61
CA ARG A 347 19.25 -1.13 -2.02
C ARG A 347 19.89 -2.48 -2.29
N CYS A 348 21.07 -2.72 -1.73
CA CYS A 348 21.85 -3.93 -2.05
C CYS A 348 22.02 -4.86 -0.84
N GLN A 349 21.57 -4.48 0.36
CA GLN A 349 21.64 -5.21 1.61
C GLN A 349 23.09 -5.46 2.09
N THR A 350 24.07 -4.79 1.49
CA THR A 350 25.46 -4.86 1.94
C THR A 350 25.61 -4.09 3.25
N VAL A 351 26.34 -4.66 4.21
CA VAL A 351 26.69 -3.97 5.46
C VAL A 351 27.47 -2.71 5.13
N ILE A 352 26.98 -1.58 5.64
CA ILE A 352 27.58 -0.27 5.41
C ILE A 352 28.88 -0.09 6.20
N GLU A 353 29.72 0.85 5.74
CA GLU A 353 30.94 1.28 6.47
C GLU A 353 30.84 2.76 6.80
N PRO A 354 30.92 3.16 8.07
CA PRO A 354 31.15 4.56 8.40
C PRO A 354 32.50 5.03 7.81
N ARG A 355 32.46 6.14 7.08
CA ARG A 355 33.63 6.67 6.38
C ARG A 355 33.66 8.19 6.44
N VAL A 356 34.80 8.79 6.73
CA VAL A 356 35.01 10.23 6.60
C VAL A 356 35.23 10.56 5.14
N SER A 357 34.42 11.45 4.59
CA SER A 357 34.46 11.85 3.19
C SER A 357 33.98 13.28 3.00
N PRO A 358 34.54 14.05 2.09
CA PRO A 358 33.97 15.32 1.66
C PRO A 358 32.68 15.07 0.89
N GLN A 359 31.60 15.70 1.32
CA GLN A 359 30.27 15.52 0.75
C GLN A 359 29.52 16.86 0.71
N TRP A 360 28.44 16.90 -0.08
CA TRP A 360 27.53 18.02 -0.11
C TRP A 360 26.33 17.76 0.81
N PHE A 361 25.96 18.80 1.57
CA PHE A 361 24.89 18.72 2.58
C PHE A 361 23.89 19.84 2.43
N VAL A 362 22.62 19.56 2.79
CA VAL A 362 21.59 20.56 3.02
C VAL A 362 21.40 20.76 4.52
N LYS A 363 21.42 21.99 4.99
CA LYS A 363 21.02 22.36 6.36
C LYS A 363 19.51 22.21 6.49
N MET A 364 19.07 21.12 7.12
CA MET A 364 17.67 20.73 7.12
C MET A 364 16.81 21.46 8.15
N LYS A 365 17.39 21.86 9.28
CA LYS A 365 16.63 22.43 10.40
C LYS A 365 15.79 23.67 10.01
N PRO A 366 16.32 24.67 9.28
CA PRO A 366 15.51 25.85 8.89
C PRO A 366 14.35 25.50 7.96
N LEU A 367 14.51 24.47 7.12
CA LEU A 367 13.49 23.98 6.21
C LEU A 367 12.42 23.18 6.97
N ALA A 368 12.84 22.37 7.94
CA ALA A 368 11.96 21.56 8.77
C ALA A 368 11.02 22.39 9.65
N GLU A 369 11.47 23.52 10.16
CA GLU A 369 10.66 24.43 10.98
C GLU A 369 9.38 24.87 10.23
N LYS A 370 9.51 25.24 8.96
CA LYS A 370 8.38 25.62 8.12
C LYS A 370 7.48 24.43 7.77
N ALA A 371 8.08 23.26 7.52
CA ALA A 371 7.34 22.04 7.26
C ALA A 371 6.52 21.58 8.49
N LEU A 372 7.06 21.73 9.69
CA LEU A 372 6.33 21.48 10.94
C LEU A 372 5.14 22.45 11.12
N GLU A 373 5.35 23.72 10.85
CA GLU A 373 4.35 24.78 11.03
C GLU A 373 3.08 24.50 10.23
N VAL A 374 3.20 24.20 8.92
CA VAL A 374 2.05 24.02 8.01
C VAL A 374 1.22 22.77 8.29
N VAL A 375 1.80 21.75 8.92
CA VAL A 375 1.04 20.57 9.36
C VAL A 375 0.40 20.83 10.74
N ARG A 376 1.09 21.49 11.66
CA ARG A 376 0.56 21.81 13.00
C ARG A 376 -0.62 22.76 12.95
N ASN A 377 -0.61 23.74 12.05
CA ASN A 377 -1.71 24.68 11.88
C ASN A 377 -2.85 24.15 11.00
N GLY A 378 -2.69 22.93 10.43
CA GLY A 378 -3.73 22.23 9.66
C GLY A 378 -3.86 22.68 8.20
N GLU A 379 -2.92 23.46 7.65
CA GLU A 379 -2.86 23.80 6.23
C GLU A 379 -2.64 22.54 5.39
N ILE A 380 -1.82 21.60 5.90
CA ILE A 380 -1.66 20.25 5.35
C ILE A 380 -2.28 19.25 6.33
N LYS A 381 -3.19 18.42 5.84
CA LYS A 381 -3.78 17.32 6.61
C LYS A 381 -3.08 16.01 6.29
N ILE A 382 -2.60 15.31 7.32
CA ILE A 382 -2.01 13.97 7.20
C ILE A 382 -3.04 12.92 7.62
N LEU A 383 -3.28 11.95 6.76
CA LEU A 383 -4.25 10.88 6.93
C LEU A 383 -3.57 9.49 6.78
N PRO A 384 -3.77 8.57 7.72
CA PRO A 384 -4.47 8.72 8.99
C PRO A 384 -3.71 9.62 9.97
N LYS A 385 -4.42 10.29 10.86
CA LYS A 385 -3.87 11.29 11.79
C LYS A 385 -2.70 10.77 12.66
N ARG A 386 -2.66 9.46 12.94
CA ARG A 386 -1.54 8.86 13.70
C ARG A 386 -0.17 9.09 13.05
N MET A 387 -0.11 9.30 11.72
CA MET A 387 1.13 9.53 10.99
C MET A 387 1.74 10.92 11.27
N GLU A 388 0.94 11.88 11.74
CA GLU A 388 1.46 13.19 12.18
C GLU A 388 2.52 13.06 13.27
N LYS A 389 2.32 12.14 14.23
CA LYS A 389 3.28 11.92 15.32
C LYS A 389 4.63 11.44 14.80
N ILE A 390 4.62 10.55 13.79
CA ILE A 390 5.82 10.04 13.15
C ILE A 390 6.53 11.16 12.39
N TYR A 391 5.77 11.96 11.65
CA TYR A 391 6.26 13.13 10.91
C TYR A 391 6.92 14.16 11.83
N TYR A 392 6.26 14.53 12.95
CA TYR A 392 6.79 15.50 13.90
C TYR A 392 8.08 14.99 14.55
N ASN A 393 8.09 13.77 15.05
CA ASN A 393 9.27 13.22 15.72
C ASN A 393 10.50 13.20 14.82
N TRP A 394 10.35 12.90 13.54
CA TRP A 394 11.46 12.91 12.60
C TRP A 394 11.98 14.31 12.32
N LEU A 395 11.09 15.27 12.03
CA LEU A 395 11.47 16.66 11.72
C LEU A 395 12.06 17.41 12.91
N GLU A 396 11.61 17.14 14.12
CA GLU A 396 12.14 17.75 15.34
C GLU A 396 13.57 17.29 15.64
N ASN A 397 13.95 16.08 15.19
CA ASN A 397 15.26 15.50 15.38
C ASN A 397 16.09 15.44 14.08
N ILE A 398 15.71 16.21 13.07
CA ILE A 398 16.32 16.13 11.74
C ILE A 398 17.79 16.56 11.76
N ARG A 399 18.62 15.82 11.05
CA ARG A 399 20.03 16.11 10.78
C ARG A 399 20.21 16.69 9.37
N ASP A 400 21.38 17.26 9.12
CA ASP A 400 21.73 17.72 7.80
C ASP A 400 21.77 16.54 6.80
N TRP A 401 21.20 16.76 5.63
CA TRP A 401 21.01 15.75 4.62
C TRP A 401 22.21 15.71 3.67
N CYS A 402 22.93 14.57 3.60
CA CYS A 402 23.95 14.29 2.62
C CYS A 402 23.30 14.07 1.24
N ILE A 403 23.55 14.97 0.29
CA ILE A 403 22.89 14.97 -1.02
C ILE A 403 23.79 14.52 -2.17
N SER A 404 25.09 14.30 -1.97
CA SER A 404 26.00 13.85 -3.02
C SER A 404 26.06 12.33 -3.09
N ARG A 405 26.12 11.81 -4.32
CA ARG A 405 26.24 10.38 -4.63
C ARG A 405 27.35 10.17 -5.66
N GLN A 406 28.26 9.23 -5.40
CA GLN A 406 29.42 8.88 -6.22
C GLN A 406 29.01 7.89 -7.30
N ILE A 407 27.92 8.17 -7.99
CA ILE A 407 27.40 7.40 -9.12
C ILE A 407 27.38 8.27 -10.37
N TRP A 408 27.15 7.68 -11.53
CA TRP A 408 27.14 8.43 -12.79
C TRP A 408 25.74 8.80 -13.26
N TRP A 409 24.74 7.99 -12.90
CA TRP A 409 23.34 8.18 -13.28
C TRP A 409 22.60 9.08 -12.29
N GLY A 410 22.25 10.27 -12.71
CA GLY A 410 21.52 11.25 -11.93
C GLY A 410 21.83 12.69 -12.33
N HIS A 411 21.31 13.65 -11.58
CA HIS A 411 21.57 15.07 -11.78
C HIS A 411 22.98 15.42 -11.29
N ARG A 412 23.89 15.70 -12.20
CA ARG A 412 25.25 16.12 -11.85
C ARG A 412 25.22 17.42 -11.08
N ILE A 413 25.95 17.49 -9.97
CA ILE A 413 25.97 18.68 -9.08
C ILE A 413 26.50 19.87 -9.89
N PRO A 414 25.78 21.02 -9.88
CA PRO A 414 26.15 22.21 -10.66
C PRO A 414 27.20 23.04 -9.93
N ALA A 415 28.34 22.44 -9.63
CA ALA A 415 29.48 23.07 -8.97
C ALA A 415 30.76 22.84 -9.78
N TRP A 416 31.61 23.84 -9.85
CA TRP A 416 32.90 23.82 -10.57
C TRP A 416 34.02 24.24 -9.66
N TYR A 417 35.17 23.63 -9.81
CA TYR A 417 36.34 23.87 -8.99
C TYR A 417 37.43 24.61 -9.80
N GLY A 418 37.93 25.68 -9.22
CA GLY A 418 39.10 26.37 -9.72
C GLY A 418 40.42 25.67 -9.38
N PRO A 419 41.57 26.20 -9.82
CA PRO A 419 42.90 25.61 -9.59
C PRO A 419 43.26 25.42 -8.12
N ASP A 420 42.78 26.27 -7.25
CA ASP A 420 42.96 26.26 -5.79
C ASP A 420 41.82 25.53 -5.03
N ARG A 421 40.97 24.85 -5.78
CA ARG A 421 39.76 24.20 -5.31
C ARG A 421 38.66 25.14 -4.77
N HIS A 422 38.74 26.46 -5.12
CA HIS A 422 37.62 27.34 -4.90
C HIS A 422 36.39 26.86 -5.66
N VAL A 423 35.21 26.87 -4.99
CA VAL A 423 33.97 26.33 -5.55
C VAL A 423 33.14 27.46 -6.18
N PHE A 424 32.69 27.25 -7.39
CA PHE A 424 31.75 28.09 -8.12
C PHE A 424 30.46 27.28 -8.37
N VAL A 425 29.36 27.72 -7.79
CA VAL A 425 28.04 27.14 -8.03
C VAL A 425 27.30 28.03 -9.02
N ALA A 426 26.83 27.45 -10.13
CA ALA A 426 26.25 28.18 -11.24
C ALA A 426 25.18 27.33 -11.96
N MET A 427 24.37 27.93 -12.82
CA MET A 427 23.38 27.21 -13.62
C MET A 427 24.03 26.39 -14.74
N ASP A 428 25.15 26.90 -15.26
CA ASP A 428 25.94 26.23 -16.31
C ASP A 428 27.43 26.59 -16.24
N GLU A 429 28.21 25.95 -17.09
CA GLU A 429 29.66 26.15 -17.15
C GLU A 429 30.06 27.57 -17.59
N ALA A 430 29.24 28.21 -18.44
CA ALA A 430 29.52 29.57 -18.91
C ALA A 430 29.41 30.58 -17.76
N GLU A 431 28.37 30.48 -16.95
CA GLU A 431 28.20 31.30 -15.75
C GLU A 431 29.33 31.02 -14.73
N ALA A 432 29.68 29.72 -14.52
CA ALA A 432 30.80 29.37 -13.63
C ALA A 432 32.12 29.97 -14.08
N LYS A 433 32.40 29.96 -15.37
CA LYS A 433 33.61 30.62 -15.95
C LYS A 433 33.59 32.13 -15.76
N GLU A 434 32.43 32.78 -15.86
CA GLU A 434 32.27 34.21 -15.58
C GLU A 434 32.56 34.51 -14.12
N GLN A 435 31.98 33.73 -13.20
CA GLN A 435 32.23 33.84 -11.77
C GLN A 435 33.74 33.66 -11.46
N ALA A 436 34.39 32.63 -12.06
CA ALA A 436 35.81 32.37 -11.87
C ALA A 436 36.70 33.48 -12.41
N LYS A 437 36.36 34.01 -13.60
CA LYS A 437 37.10 35.14 -14.19
C LYS A 437 37.00 36.37 -13.30
N LYS A 438 35.85 36.61 -12.69
CA LYS A 438 35.65 37.72 -11.73
C LYS A 438 36.46 37.49 -10.44
N HIS A 439 36.58 36.24 -9.98
CA HIS A 439 37.34 35.88 -8.79
C HIS A 439 38.83 35.96 -8.97
N TYR A 440 39.39 35.37 -10.07
CA TYR A 440 40.83 35.29 -10.34
C TYR A 440 41.35 36.47 -11.13
N GLY A 441 40.52 37.29 -11.76
CA GLY A 441 40.92 38.38 -12.64
C GLY A 441 41.40 37.96 -14.06
N HIS A 442 41.37 36.66 -14.36
CA HIS A 442 41.71 36.07 -15.67
C HIS A 442 40.95 34.77 -15.88
N ASP A 443 40.96 34.29 -17.12
CA ASP A 443 40.35 32.99 -17.45
C ASP A 443 41.17 31.83 -16.86
N VAL A 444 40.47 30.85 -16.22
CA VAL A 444 41.05 29.65 -15.63
C VAL A 444 40.26 28.41 -16.10
N GLU A 445 40.96 27.28 -16.11
CA GLU A 445 40.27 26.01 -16.32
C GLU A 445 39.47 25.63 -15.08
N LEU A 446 38.23 25.16 -15.30
CA LEU A 446 37.36 24.67 -14.26
C LEU A 446 37.09 23.16 -14.45
N SER A 447 37.04 22.44 -13.35
CA SER A 447 36.57 21.05 -13.33
C SER A 447 35.22 20.96 -12.66
N GLN A 448 34.26 20.37 -13.36
CA GLN A 448 32.93 20.17 -12.77
C GLN A 448 32.95 19.03 -11.75
N GLU A 449 32.17 19.18 -10.68
CA GLU A 449 31.89 18.11 -9.70
C GLU A 449 31.47 16.82 -10.42
N GLU A 450 32.00 15.67 -10.00
CA GLU A 450 31.69 14.38 -10.63
C GLU A 450 30.49 13.70 -10.00
N ASP A 451 30.19 14.02 -8.76
CA ASP A 451 29.07 13.47 -8.04
C ASP A 451 27.74 13.96 -8.62
N VAL A 452 26.73 13.14 -8.44
CA VAL A 452 25.34 13.49 -8.75
C VAL A 452 24.55 13.72 -7.45
N LEU A 453 23.41 14.36 -7.56
CA LEU A 453 22.49 14.56 -6.45
C LEU A 453 21.74 13.27 -6.11
N ASP A 454 21.41 13.12 -4.83
CA ASP A 454 20.47 12.13 -4.35
C ASP A 454 19.16 12.18 -5.15
N THR A 455 18.61 11.04 -5.51
CA THR A 455 17.31 10.91 -6.20
C THR A 455 16.21 11.70 -5.52
N TRP A 456 16.17 11.66 -4.19
CA TRP A 456 15.15 12.36 -3.41
C TRP A 456 15.24 13.89 -3.50
N PHE A 457 16.36 14.44 -3.94
CA PHE A 457 16.50 15.87 -4.16
C PHE A 457 15.64 16.34 -5.33
N SER A 458 15.71 15.66 -6.47
CA SER A 458 14.86 15.96 -7.62
C SER A 458 13.40 15.59 -7.36
N SER A 459 13.15 14.45 -6.70
CA SER A 459 11.80 13.99 -6.38
C SER A 459 11.06 14.92 -5.41
N ALA A 460 11.78 15.67 -4.57
CA ALA A 460 11.20 16.68 -3.68
C ALA A 460 10.60 17.87 -4.43
N LEU A 461 11.00 18.11 -5.68
CA LEU A 461 10.45 19.19 -6.50
C LEU A 461 9.18 18.78 -7.27
N TRP A 462 8.84 17.50 -7.26
CA TRP A 462 7.83 16.88 -8.10
C TRP A 462 6.49 17.63 -8.18
N PRO A 463 5.88 18.13 -7.08
CA PRO A 463 4.60 18.81 -7.14
C PRO A 463 4.57 20.09 -7.97
N PHE A 464 5.70 20.77 -8.14
CA PHE A 464 5.77 22.03 -8.86
C PHE A 464 6.68 22.01 -10.08
N SER A 465 7.75 21.22 -10.09
CA SER A 465 8.62 21.08 -11.26
C SER A 465 7.90 20.41 -12.43
N THR A 466 7.02 19.43 -12.15
CA THR A 466 6.17 18.79 -13.17
C THR A 466 5.22 19.76 -13.85
N MET A 467 4.84 20.82 -13.14
CA MET A 467 3.95 21.88 -13.63
C MET A 467 4.71 23.05 -14.26
N GLY A 468 6.02 22.88 -14.49
CA GLY A 468 6.85 23.80 -15.26
C GLY A 468 7.68 24.80 -14.45
N TRP A 469 7.64 24.78 -13.10
CA TRP A 469 8.53 25.62 -12.30
C TRP A 469 10.01 25.38 -12.72
N PRO A 470 10.87 26.41 -12.82
CA PRO A 470 10.72 27.79 -12.31
C PRO A 470 9.96 28.76 -13.21
N GLU A 471 9.48 28.35 -14.36
CA GLU A 471 8.65 29.19 -15.21
C GLU A 471 7.26 29.39 -14.60
N LYS A 472 6.65 30.55 -14.90
CA LYS A 472 5.27 30.87 -14.50
C LYS A 472 4.30 30.30 -15.55
N THR A 473 3.99 29.01 -15.43
CA THR A 473 3.09 28.32 -16.32
C THR A 473 1.64 28.42 -15.84
N LYS A 474 0.69 28.20 -16.75
CA LYS A 474 -0.72 28.09 -16.39
C LYS A 474 -1.01 26.84 -15.55
N GLU A 475 -0.31 25.76 -15.81
CA GLU A 475 -0.39 24.53 -15.04
C GLU A 475 -0.08 24.77 -13.56
N LEU A 476 1.02 25.49 -13.31
CA LEU A 476 1.44 25.84 -11.95
C LEU A 476 0.40 26.75 -11.25
N ASP A 477 -0.13 27.75 -11.96
CA ASP A 477 -1.13 28.65 -11.40
C ASP A 477 -2.46 27.94 -11.08
N LEU A 478 -2.89 27.00 -11.89
CA LEU A 478 -4.18 26.32 -11.76
C LEU A 478 -4.15 25.13 -10.80
N PHE A 479 -3.07 24.34 -10.81
CA PHE A 479 -3.04 23.03 -10.16
C PHE A 479 -2.10 22.92 -8.96
N TYR A 480 -1.31 23.97 -8.66
CA TYR A 480 -0.49 24.05 -7.45
C TYR A 480 -1.10 25.03 -6.43
N PRO A 481 -1.25 24.67 -5.16
CA PRO A 481 -0.95 23.35 -4.55
C PRO A 481 -1.89 22.26 -5.06
N THR A 482 -1.38 21.01 -5.13
CA THR A 482 -2.24 19.86 -5.46
C THR A 482 -3.25 19.60 -4.34
N ASN A 483 -4.36 18.96 -4.66
CA ASN A 483 -5.41 18.69 -3.67
C ASN A 483 -5.03 17.54 -2.75
N THR A 484 -4.43 16.50 -3.31
CA THR A 484 -4.12 15.28 -2.57
C THR A 484 -2.82 14.67 -3.06
N LEU A 485 -2.04 14.16 -2.11
CA LEU A 485 -0.93 13.25 -2.35
C LEU A 485 -1.30 11.90 -1.77
N VAL A 486 -1.15 10.83 -2.55
CA VAL A 486 -1.38 9.45 -2.11
C VAL A 486 -0.08 8.67 -2.20
N THR A 487 0.39 8.10 -1.09
CA THR A 487 1.65 7.35 -1.07
C THR A 487 1.70 6.32 0.05
N GLY A 488 2.71 5.45 0.03
CA GLY A 488 3.02 4.55 1.13
C GLY A 488 3.62 5.28 2.33
N ALA A 489 3.38 4.78 3.53
CA ALA A 489 3.91 5.36 4.76
C ALA A 489 5.44 5.24 4.87
N ASP A 490 6.05 4.31 4.17
CA ASP A 490 7.49 4.04 4.15
C ASP A 490 8.33 5.14 3.50
N ILE A 491 7.72 6.07 2.76
CA ILE A 491 8.42 7.21 2.14
C ILE A 491 8.01 8.58 2.70
N ILE A 492 7.45 8.62 3.92
CA ILE A 492 7.07 9.87 4.58
C ILE A 492 8.26 10.82 4.74
N PHE A 493 9.43 10.30 5.12
CA PHE A 493 10.65 11.08 5.34
C PHE A 493 11.36 11.39 4.04
N PHE A 494 11.50 10.38 3.19
CA PHE A 494 12.22 10.47 1.93
C PHE A 494 11.59 11.45 0.96
N TRP A 495 10.26 11.47 0.90
CA TRP A 495 9.56 12.19 -0.15
C TRP A 495 8.61 13.26 0.38
N VAL A 496 7.65 12.88 1.24
CA VAL A 496 6.59 13.79 1.68
C VAL A 496 7.15 15.00 2.42
N ALA A 497 7.97 14.77 3.43
CA ALA A 497 8.56 15.86 4.22
C ALA A 497 9.45 16.77 3.36
N ARG A 498 10.24 16.19 2.45
CA ARG A 498 11.12 16.96 1.56
C ARG A 498 10.34 17.79 0.54
N MET A 499 9.25 17.28 -0.01
CA MET A 499 8.36 18.08 -0.87
C MET A 499 7.76 19.28 -0.12
N ILE A 500 7.34 19.09 1.13
CA ILE A 500 6.81 20.19 1.95
C ILE A 500 7.90 21.21 2.21
N MET A 501 9.10 20.80 2.60
CA MET A 501 10.24 21.68 2.85
C MET A 501 10.59 22.52 1.62
N PHE A 502 10.73 21.90 0.46
CA PHE A 502 11.13 22.61 -0.75
C PHE A 502 10.01 23.47 -1.33
N GLY A 503 8.76 23.03 -1.27
CA GLY A 503 7.62 23.87 -1.66
C GLY A 503 7.49 25.12 -0.78
N MET A 504 7.64 24.98 0.54
CA MET A 504 7.63 26.09 1.48
C MET A 504 8.85 27.00 1.34
N TYR A 505 10.02 26.44 1.01
CA TYR A 505 11.22 27.22 0.79
C TYR A 505 11.11 28.08 -0.48
N GLU A 506 10.75 27.47 -1.60
CA GLU A 506 10.82 28.14 -2.90
C GLU A 506 9.56 28.94 -3.21
N LEU A 507 8.39 28.32 -3.15
CA LEU A 507 7.12 28.93 -3.54
C LEU A 507 6.40 29.62 -2.39
N LYS A 508 6.85 29.46 -1.15
CA LYS A 508 6.19 29.94 0.07
C LYS A 508 4.72 29.48 0.16
N LYS A 509 4.43 28.35 -0.46
CA LYS A 509 3.10 27.70 -0.50
C LYS A 509 3.25 26.24 -0.21
N ILE A 510 2.24 25.65 0.43
CA ILE A 510 2.16 24.20 0.65
C ILE A 510 2.14 23.47 -0.71
N PRO A 511 2.78 22.30 -0.85
CA PRO A 511 2.76 21.55 -2.11
C PRO A 511 1.46 20.79 -2.36
N PHE A 512 0.74 20.42 -1.31
CA PHE A 512 -0.53 19.70 -1.35
C PHE A 512 -1.36 19.98 -0.09
N LYS A 513 -2.69 19.83 -0.19
CA LYS A 513 -3.61 20.08 0.95
C LYS A 513 -3.77 18.85 1.84
N ASN A 514 -3.82 17.66 1.26
CA ASN A 514 -4.02 16.40 1.96
C ASN A 514 -2.91 15.41 1.60
N VAL A 515 -2.42 14.67 2.58
CA VAL A 515 -1.52 13.53 2.38
C VAL A 515 -2.22 12.28 2.88
N PHE A 516 -2.53 11.36 1.97
CA PHE A 516 -3.15 10.09 2.30
C PHE A 516 -2.12 8.95 2.24
N PHE A 517 -1.83 8.36 3.39
CA PHE A 517 -0.97 7.20 3.50
C PHE A 517 -1.79 5.91 3.49
N HIS A 518 -1.61 5.10 2.46
CA HIS A 518 -2.13 3.73 2.44
C HIS A 518 -1.16 2.77 3.12
N GLY A 519 -1.67 1.60 3.53
CA GLY A 519 -0.86 0.53 4.09
C GLY A 519 -0.04 -0.21 3.03
N ILE A 520 0.85 -1.07 3.51
CA ILE A 520 1.71 -1.90 2.66
C ILE A 520 0.96 -3.17 2.27
N VAL A 521 1.14 -3.61 1.03
CA VAL A 521 0.62 -4.92 0.59
C VAL A 521 1.59 -6.00 1.04
N ARG A 522 1.08 -6.95 1.82
CA ARG A 522 1.81 -8.08 2.40
C ARG A 522 1.30 -9.40 1.82
N ASP A 523 2.13 -10.42 1.84
CA ASP A 523 1.71 -11.77 1.50
C ASP A 523 0.86 -12.40 2.63
N GLU A 524 0.34 -13.59 2.40
CA GLU A 524 -0.55 -14.30 3.34
C GLU A 524 0.07 -14.54 4.73
N ILE A 525 1.41 -14.62 4.80
CA ILE A 525 2.15 -14.80 6.05
C ILE A 525 2.68 -13.48 6.64
N GLY A 526 2.26 -12.34 6.10
CA GLY A 526 2.53 -11.01 6.65
C GLY A 526 3.85 -10.37 6.20
N ARG A 527 4.62 -10.95 5.27
CA ARG A 527 5.86 -10.33 4.76
C ARG A 527 5.52 -9.26 3.71
N LYS A 528 6.27 -8.17 3.69
CA LYS A 528 6.18 -7.17 2.62
C LYS A 528 6.38 -7.83 1.26
N MET A 529 5.46 -7.61 0.33
CA MET A 529 5.60 -8.14 -1.02
C MET A 529 6.72 -7.43 -1.75
N SER A 530 7.65 -8.20 -2.30
CA SER A 530 8.76 -7.68 -3.10
C SER A 530 9.16 -8.67 -4.20
N LYS A 531 9.72 -8.15 -5.28
CA LYS A 531 10.22 -8.97 -6.39
C LYS A 531 11.42 -9.83 -5.98
N SER A 532 12.26 -9.32 -5.07
CA SER A 532 13.43 -10.02 -4.56
C SER A 532 13.08 -11.27 -3.76
N LEU A 533 11.93 -11.25 -3.06
CA LEU A 533 11.42 -12.40 -2.31
C LEU A 533 10.59 -13.37 -3.16
N GLY A 534 10.26 -13.00 -4.40
CA GLY A 534 9.42 -13.83 -5.28
C GLY A 534 7.98 -14.05 -4.77
N ASN A 535 7.52 -13.25 -3.81
CA ASN A 535 6.21 -13.34 -3.18
C ASN A 535 5.18 -12.35 -3.73
N SER A 536 5.50 -11.64 -4.82
CA SER A 536 4.58 -10.72 -5.49
C SER A 536 4.20 -11.28 -6.87
N PRO A 537 2.92 -11.63 -7.10
CA PRO A 537 2.46 -12.01 -8.42
C PRO A 537 2.59 -10.84 -9.41
N ASP A 538 2.71 -11.16 -10.70
CA ASP A 538 2.69 -10.14 -11.74
C ASP A 538 1.26 -9.57 -11.88
N PRO A 539 1.05 -8.26 -11.70
CA PRO A 539 -0.25 -7.65 -11.88
C PRO A 539 -0.88 -7.90 -13.25
N LEU A 540 -0.08 -8.01 -14.31
CA LEU A 540 -0.59 -8.25 -15.66
C LEU A 540 -1.19 -9.65 -15.82
N ASP A 541 -0.64 -10.65 -15.14
CA ASP A 541 -1.19 -11.99 -15.17
C ASP A 541 -2.51 -12.06 -14.38
N LEU A 542 -2.57 -11.37 -13.24
CA LEU A 542 -3.82 -11.22 -12.47
C LEU A 542 -4.90 -10.48 -13.29
N ILE A 543 -4.53 -9.44 -14.03
CA ILE A 543 -5.45 -8.71 -14.91
C ILE A 543 -6.06 -9.65 -15.97
N LYS A 544 -5.25 -10.51 -16.59
CA LYS A 544 -5.75 -11.49 -17.57
C LYS A 544 -6.75 -12.48 -16.97
N GLU A 545 -6.54 -12.87 -15.71
CA GLU A 545 -7.37 -13.88 -15.04
C GLU A 545 -8.67 -13.30 -14.45
N PHE A 546 -8.58 -12.14 -13.78
CA PHE A 546 -9.68 -11.57 -13.00
C PHE A 546 -10.34 -10.36 -13.65
N GLY A 547 -9.63 -9.64 -14.54
CA GLY A 547 -10.01 -8.33 -15.06
C GLY A 547 -9.59 -7.18 -14.14
N VAL A 548 -9.39 -6.01 -14.72
CA VAL A 548 -8.93 -4.80 -14.01
C VAL A 548 -9.94 -4.35 -12.96
N ASP A 549 -11.22 -4.29 -13.31
CA ASP A 549 -12.27 -3.83 -12.40
C ASP A 549 -12.35 -4.69 -11.13
N ALA A 550 -12.22 -6.01 -11.28
CA ALA A 550 -12.22 -6.92 -10.14
C ALA A 550 -11.03 -6.68 -9.21
N ILE A 551 -9.84 -6.46 -9.77
CA ILE A 551 -8.63 -6.19 -9.00
C ILE A 551 -8.74 -4.85 -8.27
N ARG A 552 -9.08 -3.77 -8.97
CA ARG A 552 -9.22 -2.42 -8.39
C ARG A 552 -10.21 -2.42 -7.25
N PHE A 553 -11.41 -2.96 -7.50
CA PHE A 553 -12.48 -3.02 -6.50
C PHE A 553 -12.06 -3.83 -5.28
N SER A 554 -11.51 -5.04 -5.48
CA SER A 554 -11.11 -5.91 -4.37
C SER A 554 -9.99 -5.30 -3.53
N MET A 555 -9.01 -4.65 -4.16
CA MET A 555 -7.93 -3.97 -3.44
C MET A 555 -8.46 -2.84 -2.58
N ILE A 556 -9.34 -1.99 -3.11
CA ILE A 556 -9.92 -0.87 -2.35
C ILE A 556 -10.84 -1.39 -1.23
N TYR A 557 -11.74 -2.32 -1.53
CA TYR A 557 -12.72 -2.89 -0.60
C TYR A 557 -12.07 -3.47 0.66
N ASN A 558 -10.87 -4.07 0.51
CA ASN A 558 -10.15 -4.74 1.61
C ASN A 558 -9.08 -3.85 2.25
N THR A 559 -8.96 -2.56 1.88
CA THR A 559 -7.92 -1.67 2.38
C THR A 559 -8.50 -0.60 3.28
N SER A 560 -8.58 -0.88 4.57
CA SER A 560 -8.93 0.16 5.55
C SER A 560 -7.83 1.22 5.66
N GLN A 561 -8.23 2.45 5.97
CA GLN A 561 -7.35 3.62 6.02
C GLN A 561 -6.07 3.37 6.83
N GLY A 562 -4.92 3.37 6.14
CA GLY A 562 -3.59 3.22 6.75
C GLY A 562 -3.30 1.84 7.35
N GLN A 563 -4.10 0.82 7.07
CA GLN A 563 -3.84 -0.56 7.47
C GLN A 563 -3.16 -1.33 6.33
N ASP A 564 -2.29 -2.27 6.69
CA ASP A 564 -1.68 -3.16 5.72
C ASP A 564 -2.69 -4.13 5.14
N VAL A 565 -2.50 -4.49 3.88
CA VAL A 565 -3.38 -5.43 3.16
C VAL A 565 -2.68 -6.77 3.04
N HIS A 566 -3.27 -7.81 3.60
CA HIS A 566 -2.84 -9.18 3.36
C HIS A 566 -3.45 -9.67 2.05
N PHE A 567 -2.62 -9.77 1.04
CA PHE A 567 -3.05 -10.13 -0.31
C PHE A 567 -3.10 -11.65 -0.48
N SER A 568 -4.21 -12.11 -1.00
CA SER A 568 -4.36 -13.45 -1.59
C SER A 568 -5.16 -13.36 -2.89
N THR A 569 -5.02 -14.33 -3.77
CA THR A 569 -5.80 -14.38 -5.01
C THR A 569 -7.30 -14.58 -4.76
N ASP A 570 -7.67 -15.17 -3.64
CA ASP A 570 -9.08 -15.35 -3.24
C ASP A 570 -9.79 -14.02 -3.04
N LEU A 571 -9.08 -12.96 -2.58
CA LEU A 571 -9.63 -11.61 -2.47
C LEU A 571 -10.17 -11.10 -3.81
N LEU A 572 -9.49 -11.41 -4.90
CA LEU A 572 -9.87 -10.95 -6.25
C LEU A 572 -11.13 -11.66 -6.76
N GLY A 573 -11.40 -12.86 -6.26
CA GLY A 573 -12.60 -13.62 -6.56
C GLY A 573 -13.88 -12.88 -6.19
N MET A 574 -13.87 -12.11 -5.11
CA MET A 574 -15.01 -11.29 -4.67
C MET A 574 -15.36 -10.23 -5.72
N GLY A 575 -14.38 -9.47 -6.19
CA GLY A 575 -14.60 -8.43 -7.21
C GLY A 575 -15.09 -9.03 -8.55
N ARG A 576 -14.52 -10.16 -8.98
CA ARG A 576 -14.97 -10.88 -10.19
C ARG A 576 -16.43 -11.35 -10.06
N ASN A 577 -16.78 -11.93 -8.92
CA ASN A 577 -18.15 -12.41 -8.68
C ASN A 577 -19.14 -11.21 -8.64
N PHE A 578 -18.73 -10.10 -8.10
CA PHE A 578 -19.53 -8.88 -8.09
C PHE A 578 -19.73 -8.33 -9.52
N ALA A 579 -18.68 -8.23 -10.31
CA ALA A 579 -18.77 -7.84 -11.73
C ALA A 579 -19.75 -8.72 -12.50
N ASN A 580 -19.64 -10.06 -12.37
CA ASN A 580 -20.55 -10.99 -12.99
C ASN A 580 -22.00 -10.82 -12.52
N LYS A 581 -22.21 -10.52 -11.24
CA LYS A 581 -23.56 -10.27 -10.70
C LYS A 581 -24.18 -9.03 -11.31
N ILE A 582 -23.43 -7.93 -11.38
CA ILE A 582 -23.89 -6.67 -12.00
C ILE A 582 -24.18 -6.88 -13.48
N TRP A 583 -23.29 -7.57 -14.22
CA TRP A 583 -23.48 -7.87 -15.62
C TRP A 583 -24.78 -8.62 -15.90
N ASN A 584 -25.04 -9.67 -15.12
CA ASN A 584 -26.25 -10.47 -15.25
C ASN A 584 -27.52 -9.67 -14.90
N ALA A 585 -27.48 -8.86 -13.86
CA ALA A 585 -28.59 -7.99 -13.50
C ALA A 585 -28.85 -6.92 -14.58
N ALA A 586 -27.80 -6.28 -15.07
CA ALA A 586 -27.90 -5.30 -16.17
C ALA A 586 -28.44 -5.93 -17.45
N ARG A 587 -27.98 -7.12 -17.80
CA ARG A 587 -28.51 -7.88 -18.95
C ARG A 587 -30.00 -8.16 -18.80
N PHE A 588 -30.45 -8.60 -17.61
CA PHE A 588 -31.86 -8.80 -17.31
C PHE A 588 -32.65 -7.47 -17.47
N VAL A 589 -32.15 -6.37 -16.94
CA VAL A 589 -32.79 -5.07 -17.04
C VAL A 589 -32.94 -4.65 -18.51
N ILE A 590 -31.85 -4.70 -19.28
CA ILE A 590 -31.83 -4.29 -20.70
C ILE A 590 -32.83 -5.11 -21.53
N MET A 591 -32.92 -6.43 -21.32
CA MET A 591 -33.89 -7.28 -22.01
C MET A 591 -35.35 -6.88 -21.68
N ASN A 592 -35.63 -6.43 -20.47
CA ASN A 592 -36.97 -6.01 -20.07
C ASN A 592 -37.27 -4.53 -20.37
N LEU A 593 -36.33 -3.81 -20.90
CA LEU A 593 -36.48 -2.44 -21.42
C LEU A 593 -36.63 -2.40 -22.94
N GLU A 594 -36.84 -3.54 -23.60
CA GLU A 594 -37.12 -3.54 -25.04
C GLU A 594 -38.41 -2.77 -25.34
N GLY A 595 -38.34 -1.80 -26.28
CA GLY A 595 -39.45 -0.90 -26.59
C GLY A 595 -39.74 0.20 -25.54
N PHE A 596 -38.99 0.24 -24.44
CA PHE A 596 -39.12 1.29 -23.42
C PHE A 596 -38.33 2.53 -23.81
N ASP A 597 -38.95 3.69 -23.79
CA ASP A 597 -38.31 5.00 -23.97
C ASP A 597 -38.47 5.85 -22.71
N VAL A 598 -37.40 5.98 -21.95
CA VAL A 598 -37.39 6.75 -20.70
C VAL A 598 -37.77 8.24 -20.91
N LYS A 599 -37.47 8.82 -22.09
CA LYS A 599 -37.82 10.23 -22.40
C LYS A 599 -39.32 10.44 -22.54
N SER A 600 -40.05 9.41 -22.92
CA SER A 600 -41.52 9.46 -23.10
C SER A 600 -42.28 9.23 -21.78
N VAL A 601 -41.62 8.88 -20.70
CA VAL A 601 -42.30 8.55 -19.42
C VAL A 601 -42.75 9.81 -18.69
N ASP A 602 -44.07 9.92 -18.49
CA ASP A 602 -44.62 10.93 -17.57
C ASP A 602 -44.51 10.46 -16.12
N LYS A 603 -43.52 10.97 -15.43
CA LYS A 603 -43.22 10.58 -14.04
C LYS A 603 -44.36 10.85 -13.06
N THR A 604 -45.27 11.78 -13.38
CA THR A 604 -46.37 12.12 -12.51
C THR A 604 -47.53 11.10 -12.56
N LYS A 605 -47.50 10.20 -13.55
CA LYS A 605 -48.47 9.12 -13.71
C LYS A 605 -47.98 7.76 -13.26
N LEU A 606 -46.74 7.69 -12.76
CA LEU A 606 -46.17 6.45 -12.23
C LEU A 606 -46.79 6.10 -10.85
N ASP A 607 -47.02 4.81 -10.65
CA ASP A 607 -47.54 4.26 -9.40
C ASP A 607 -46.41 3.65 -8.60
N TYR A 608 -45.88 4.45 -7.67
CA TYR A 608 -44.73 4.04 -6.83
C TYR A 608 -45.24 3.22 -5.64
N GLU A 609 -44.91 1.93 -5.66
CA GLU A 609 -45.18 1.00 -4.55
C GLU A 609 -44.14 1.16 -3.43
N LEU A 610 -44.31 0.47 -2.29
CA LEU A 610 -43.41 0.52 -1.15
C LEU A 610 -41.96 0.20 -1.56
N VAL A 611 -41.77 -0.81 -2.39
CA VAL A 611 -40.48 -1.26 -2.88
C VAL A 611 -39.76 -0.21 -3.74
N ASP A 612 -40.49 0.58 -4.54
CA ASP A 612 -39.92 1.65 -5.35
C ASP A 612 -39.42 2.80 -4.46
N LYS A 613 -40.24 3.19 -3.49
CA LYS A 613 -39.88 4.22 -2.50
C LYS A 613 -38.70 3.79 -1.65
N TRP A 614 -38.68 2.51 -1.26
CA TRP A 614 -37.54 1.93 -0.53
C TRP A 614 -36.24 2.00 -1.31
N ILE A 615 -36.22 1.52 -2.55
CA ILE A 615 -34.97 1.50 -3.34
C ILE A 615 -34.49 2.92 -3.69
N ILE A 616 -35.42 3.89 -3.86
CA ILE A 616 -35.05 5.31 -4.01
C ILE A 616 -34.40 5.84 -2.74
N SER A 617 -34.96 5.55 -1.56
CA SER A 617 -34.40 5.94 -0.27
C SER A 617 -33.00 5.36 -0.11
N ARG A 618 -32.83 4.05 -0.34
CA ARG A 618 -31.55 3.35 -0.26
C ARG A 618 -30.50 3.93 -1.22
N LEU A 619 -30.89 4.28 -2.45
CA LEU A 619 -30.01 4.94 -3.42
C LEU A 619 -29.48 6.27 -2.88
N ASN A 620 -30.38 7.10 -2.32
CA ASN A 620 -30.00 8.42 -1.80
C ASN A 620 -29.15 8.32 -0.53
N GLU A 621 -29.47 7.38 0.38
CA GLU A 621 -28.65 7.11 1.55
C GLU A 621 -27.25 6.62 1.13
N THR A 622 -27.18 5.67 0.20
CA THR A 622 -25.90 5.18 -0.34
C THR A 622 -25.09 6.30 -0.99
N ALA A 623 -25.72 7.16 -1.78
CA ALA A 623 -25.02 8.28 -2.43
C ALA A 623 -24.42 9.24 -1.39
N LYS A 624 -25.15 9.52 -0.31
CA LYS A 624 -24.67 10.33 0.81
C LYS A 624 -23.51 9.67 1.54
N ASP A 625 -23.64 8.40 1.90
CA ASP A 625 -22.61 7.65 2.61
C ASP A 625 -21.31 7.57 1.79
N VAL A 626 -21.43 7.33 0.49
CA VAL A 626 -20.28 7.27 -0.42
C VAL A 626 -19.59 8.63 -0.51
N GLU A 627 -20.35 9.73 -0.65
CA GLU A 627 -19.79 11.09 -0.65
C GLU A 627 -19.06 11.38 0.67
N ASP A 628 -19.69 11.14 1.80
CA ASP A 628 -19.12 11.34 3.13
C ASP A 628 -17.86 10.51 3.36
N CYS A 629 -17.82 9.26 2.89
CA CYS A 629 -16.67 8.39 2.99
C CYS A 629 -15.51 8.85 2.10
N LEU A 630 -15.78 9.22 0.83
CA LEU A 630 -14.74 9.67 -0.09
C LEU A 630 -14.12 11.00 0.36
N GLU A 631 -14.89 11.92 0.93
CA GLU A 631 -14.37 13.17 1.48
C GLU A 631 -13.48 12.95 2.72
N LYS A 632 -13.72 11.87 3.47
CA LYS A 632 -12.89 11.45 4.61
C LYS A 632 -11.75 10.50 4.23
N PHE A 633 -11.60 10.17 2.96
CA PHE A 633 -10.65 9.16 2.48
C PHE A 633 -10.88 7.75 3.05
N GLU A 634 -12.13 7.41 3.34
CA GLU A 634 -12.57 6.07 3.76
C GLU A 634 -13.05 5.27 2.53
N LEU A 635 -12.13 5.01 1.60
CA LEU A 635 -12.47 4.45 0.29
C LEU A 635 -13.04 3.03 0.39
N ASP A 636 -12.60 2.24 1.37
CA ASP A 636 -13.13 0.90 1.63
C ASP A 636 -14.60 0.95 2.06
N ASN A 637 -14.96 1.89 2.93
CA ASN A 637 -16.35 2.07 3.37
C ASN A 637 -17.23 2.55 2.20
N ALA A 638 -16.73 3.46 1.36
CA ALA A 638 -17.41 3.87 0.14
C ALA A 638 -17.66 2.68 -0.81
N ALA A 639 -16.64 1.85 -1.05
CA ALA A 639 -16.77 0.65 -1.89
C ALA A 639 -17.75 -0.37 -1.30
N LYS A 640 -17.76 -0.56 0.03
CA LYS A 640 -18.71 -1.44 0.74
C LYS A 640 -20.14 -0.95 0.61
N ALA A 641 -20.38 0.35 0.78
CA ALA A 641 -21.71 0.93 0.62
C ALA A 641 -22.28 0.70 -0.80
N VAL A 642 -21.48 0.94 -1.83
CA VAL A 642 -21.87 0.67 -3.22
C VAL A 642 -22.12 -0.81 -3.46
N TYR A 643 -21.27 -1.68 -2.90
CA TYR A 643 -21.40 -3.12 -3.04
C TYR A 643 -22.68 -3.65 -2.39
N GLU A 644 -22.98 -3.24 -1.16
CA GLU A 644 -24.18 -3.63 -0.44
C GLU A 644 -25.45 -3.17 -1.14
N PHE A 645 -25.46 -1.93 -1.62
CA PHE A 645 -26.59 -1.40 -2.38
C PHE A 645 -26.80 -2.17 -3.69
N LEU A 646 -25.77 -2.27 -4.54
CA LEU A 646 -25.94 -2.88 -5.87
C LEU A 646 -26.15 -4.39 -5.80
N ARG A 647 -25.36 -5.10 -5.00
CA ARG A 647 -25.49 -6.56 -4.88
C ARG A 647 -26.70 -6.95 -4.06
N GLY A 648 -26.85 -6.35 -2.86
CA GLY A 648 -27.89 -6.69 -1.91
C GLY A 648 -29.23 -6.09 -2.31
N ASP A 649 -29.36 -4.76 -2.16
CA ASP A 649 -30.66 -4.12 -2.31
C ASP A 649 -31.18 -4.18 -3.77
N PHE A 650 -30.36 -3.85 -4.74
CA PHE A 650 -30.77 -3.86 -6.14
C PHE A 650 -30.88 -5.28 -6.73
N CYS A 651 -29.79 -6.04 -6.77
CA CYS A 651 -29.76 -7.33 -7.48
C CYS A 651 -30.54 -8.43 -6.75
N ASP A 652 -30.40 -8.55 -5.43
CA ASP A 652 -30.98 -9.66 -4.68
C ASP A 652 -32.44 -9.42 -4.30
N TRP A 653 -32.87 -8.16 -4.19
CA TRP A 653 -34.22 -7.80 -3.80
C TRP A 653 -35.00 -7.07 -4.87
N TYR A 654 -34.56 -5.87 -5.28
CA TYR A 654 -35.39 -5.06 -6.16
C TYR A 654 -35.65 -5.71 -7.52
N VAL A 655 -34.60 -6.25 -8.15
CA VAL A 655 -34.73 -6.97 -9.45
C VAL A 655 -35.66 -8.16 -9.32
N GLU A 656 -35.59 -8.92 -8.25
CA GLU A 656 -36.46 -10.10 -8.05
C GLU A 656 -37.94 -9.72 -7.85
N ILE A 657 -38.21 -8.61 -7.17
CA ILE A 657 -39.58 -8.09 -6.98
C ILE A 657 -40.11 -7.48 -8.30
N ALA A 658 -39.25 -6.76 -9.02
CA ALA A 658 -39.65 -6.18 -10.30
C ALA A 658 -40.11 -7.24 -11.32
N LYS A 659 -39.58 -8.49 -11.28
CA LYS A 659 -40.06 -9.58 -12.14
C LYS A 659 -41.55 -9.85 -12.00
N ILE A 660 -42.10 -9.71 -10.78
CA ILE A 660 -43.52 -9.93 -10.48
C ILE A 660 -44.37 -8.95 -11.27
N ARG A 661 -43.92 -7.72 -11.44
CA ARG A 661 -44.62 -6.65 -12.14
C ARG A 661 -44.39 -6.72 -13.65
N LEU A 662 -43.16 -7.06 -14.08
CA LEU A 662 -42.79 -7.13 -15.49
C LEU A 662 -43.49 -8.25 -16.25
N TYR A 663 -43.77 -9.39 -15.61
CA TYR A 663 -44.40 -10.56 -16.20
C TYR A 663 -45.91 -10.65 -15.92
N ASN A 664 -46.50 -9.56 -15.42
CA ASN A 664 -47.94 -9.43 -15.28
C ASN A 664 -48.51 -8.68 -16.50
N ASP A 665 -49.31 -9.36 -17.31
CA ASP A 665 -49.87 -8.83 -18.54
C ASP A 665 -51.33 -8.30 -18.38
N ASP A 666 -51.86 -8.20 -17.13
CA ASP A 666 -53.17 -7.65 -16.88
C ASP A 666 -53.25 -6.16 -17.31
N GLU A 667 -54.29 -5.75 -17.97
CA GLU A 667 -54.49 -4.38 -18.48
C GLU A 667 -54.41 -3.31 -17.37
N ASP A 668 -54.94 -3.61 -16.17
CA ASP A 668 -54.96 -2.71 -15.00
C ASP A 668 -53.57 -2.59 -14.36
N LYS A 669 -52.58 -3.45 -14.71
CA LYS A 669 -51.20 -3.44 -14.21
C LYS A 669 -50.18 -2.77 -15.13
N LYS A 670 -50.61 -2.23 -16.26
CA LYS A 670 -49.72 -1.56 -17.22
C LYS A 670 -48.92 -0.41 -16.63
N ILE A 671 -49.53 0.38 -15.72
CA ILE A 671 -48.82 1.48 -15.03
C ILE A 671 -47.79 0.92 -14.05
N SER A 672 -48.14 -0.12 -13.30
CA SER A 672 -47.19 -0.79 -12.38
C SER A 672 -45.98 -1.37 -13.14
N LYS A 673 -46.23 -2.02 -14.31
CA LYS A 673 -45.17 -2.52 -15.20
C LYS A 673 -44.26 -1.38 -15.71
N LEU A 674 -44.84 -0.29 -16.17
CA LEU A 674 -44.14 0.90 -16.64
C LEU A 674 -43.31 1.53 -15.52
N THR A 675 -43.87 1.60 -14.31
CA THR A 675 -43.17 2.09 -13.13
C THR A 675 -41.95 1.18 -12.82
N ALA A 676 -42.13 -0.14 -12.85
CA ALA A 676 -41.03 -1.09 -12.61
C ALA A 676 -39.91 -0.94 -13.68
N GLN A 677 -40.25 -0.75 -14.97
CA GLN A 677 -39.26 -0.51 -16.02
C GLN A 677 -38.52 0.80 -15.81
N TYR A 678 -39.22 1.88 -15.51
CA TYR A 678 -38.62 3.18 -15.22
C TYR A 678 -37.68 3.12 -14.01
N MET A 679 -38.08 2.45 -12.96
CA MET A 679 -37.28 2.29 -11.75
C MET A 679 -36.05 1.41 -11.98
N LEU A 680 -36.19 0.28 -12.69
CA LEU A 680 -35.05 -0.57 -13.02
C LEU A 680 -34.00 0.20 -13.82
N TRP A 681 -34.43 1.01 -14.82
CA TRP A 681 -33.54 1.87 -15.56
C TRP A 681 -32.87 2.91 -14.67
N THR A 682 -33.65 3.63 -13.85
CA THR A 682 -33.17 4.72 -12.99
C THR A 682 -32.13 4.21 -11.98
N ILE A 683 -32.44 3.13 -11.28
CA ILE A 683 -31.58 2.58 -10.24
C ILE A 683 -30.30 1.98 -10.83
N LEU A 684 -30.41 1.28 -11.97
CA LEU A 684 -29.23 0.76 -12.67
C LEU A 684 -28.33 1.91 -13.15
N GLU A 685 -28.89 2.93 -13.79
CA GLU A 685 -28.13 4.06 -14.32
C GLU A 685 -27.40 4.84 -13.24
N GLN A 686 -28.09 5.17 -12.12
CA GLN A 686 -27.46 5.86 -10.99
C GLN A 686 -26.48 4.96 -10.24
N GLY A 687 -26.79 3.69 -10.07
CA GLY A 687 -25.91 2.71 -9.45
C GLY A 687 -24.60 2.51 -10.23
N LEU A 688 -24.66 2.51 -11.56
CA LEU A 688 -23.46 2.47 -12.42
C LEU A 688 -22.59 3.72 -12.22
N ARG A 689 -23.18 4.91 -12.06
CA ARG A 689 -22.43 6.14 -11.76
C ARG A 689 -21.77 6.08 -10.39
N LEU A 690 -22.47 5.55 -9.36
CA LEU A 690 -21.88 5.33 -8.03
C LEU A 690 -20.67 4.38 -8.09
N LEU A 691 -20.78 3.33 -8.91
CA LEU A 691 -19.75 2.30 -9.02
C LEU A 691 -18.57 2.70 -9.91
N HIS A 692 -18.77 3.62 -10.87
CA HIS A 692 -17.79 3.93 -11.92
C HIS A 692 -16.37 4.29 -11.40
N PRO A 693 -16.17 5.06 -10.33
CA PRO A 693 -14.83 5.35 -9.85
C PRO A 693 -14.04 4.09 -9.44
N PHE A 694 -14.73 3.05 -9.00
CA PHE A 694 -14.15 1.79 -8.51
C PHE A 694 -13.99 0.75 -9.63
N MET A 695 -14.99 0.63 -10.53
CA MET A 695 -15.07 -0.36 -11.60
C MET A 695 -15.42 0.32 -12.93
N PRO A 696 -14.44 1.06 -13.51
CA PRO A 696 -14.74 1.95 -14.62
C PRO A 696 -15.15 1.25 -15.92
N PHE A 697 -14.64 0.06 -16.21
CA PHE A 697 -14.84 -0.57 -17.52
C PHE A 697 -16.19 -1.24 -17.66
N ILE A 698 -16.60 -2.04 -16.70
CA ILE A 698 -17.91 -2.70 -16.71
C ILE A 698 -19.03 -1.68 -16.66
N THR A 699 -18.85 -0.61 -15.88
CA THR A 699 -19.85 0.45 -15.76
C THR A 699 -20.00 1.24 -17.06
N GLU A 700 -18.90 1.53 -17.75
CA GLU A 700 -18.92 2.17 -19.05
C GLU A 700 -19.65 1.30 -20.09
N GLU A 701 -19.29 0.00 -20.21
CA GLU A 701 -19.89 -0.88 -21.19
C GLU A 701 -21.40 -1.04 -20.98
N ILE A 702 -21.85 -1.20 -19.74
CA ILE A 702 -23.29 -1.32 -19.45
C ILE A 702 -23.99 0.03 -19.69
N TRP A 703 -23.41 1.13 -19.20
CA TRP A 703 -24.00 2.45 -19.33
C TRP A 703 -24.21 2.87 -20.79
N GLN A 704 -23.29 2.54 -21.67
CA GLN A 704 -23.39 2.81 -23.10
C GLN A 704 -24.61 2.13 -23.77
N LYS A 705 -25.15 1.04 -23.17
CA LYS A 705 -26.34 0.35 -23.65
C LYS A 705 -27.66 1.01 -23.21
N ILE A 706 -27.62 1.73 -22.09
CA ILE A 706 -28.82 2.31 -21.46
C ILE A 706 -28.82 3.83 -21.42
N LYS A 707 -27.72 4.47 -21.82
CA LYS A 707 -27.60 5.94 -21.79
C LYS A 707 -28.64 6.64 -22.59
N VAL A 708 -29.04 7.81 -22.14
CA VAL A 708 -29.93 8.71 -22.81
C VAL A 708 -29.16 9.76 -23.57
N ASP A 709 -28.13 10.33 -22.96
CA ASP A 709 -27.28 11.38 -23.49
C ASP A 709 -25.86 11.24 -22.98
N GLY A 710 -24.89 11.90 -23.59
CA GLY A 710 -23.50 11.95 -23.20
C GLY A 710 -22.61 10.95 -23.94
N GLU A 711 -21.30 11.21 -23.94
CA GLU A 711 -20.31 10.40 -24.65
C GLU A 711 -19.80 9.24 -23.80
N THR A 712 -19.53 9.50 -22.51
CA THR A 712 -18.98 8.55 -21.53
C THR A 712 -19.60 8.79 -20.15
N ILE A 713 -19.75 7.71 -19.38
CA ILE A 713 -20.20 7.77 -17.97
C ILE A 713 -19.23 8.59 -17.10
N MET A 714 -17.94 8.57 -17.44
CA MET A 714 -16.89 9.30 -16.74
C MET A 714 -17.14 10.82 -16.63
N LEU A 715 -17.84 11.40 -17.59
CA LEU A 715 -18.19 12.82 -17.66
C LEU A 715 -19.61 13.12 -17.16
N GLN A 716 -20.36 12.09 -16.74
CA GLN A 716 -21.68 12.29 -16.16
C GLN A 716 -21.57 12.77 -14.71
N GLN A 717 -22.59 13.51 -14.26
CA GLN A 717 -22.66 13.98 -12.88
C GLN A 717 -22.73 12.79 -11.92
N TYR A 718 -21.84 12.78 -10.93
CA TYR A 718 -21.91 11.79 -9.83
C TYR A 718 -23.25 11.95 -9.08
N PRO A 719 -23.91 10.86 -8.69
CA PRO A 719 -25.16 10.95 -7.93
C PRO A 719 -24.99 11.75 -6.66
N VAL A 720 -25.88 12.73 -6.49
CA VAL A 720 -25.95 13.57 -5.29
C VAL A 720 -27.20 13.20 -4.52
N ALA A 721 -27.08 12.99 -3.24
CA ALA A 721 -28.21 12.61 -2.40
C ALA A 721 -29.26 13.74 -2.30
N ASP A 722 -30.51 13.40 -2.55
CA ASP A 722 -31.65 14.23 -2.12
C ASP A 722 -32.16 13.73 -0.78
N ASN A 723 -31.85 14.48 0.29
CA ASN A 723 -32.23 14.11 1.64
C ASN A 723 -33.77 14.01 1.84
N ASN A 724 -34.58 14.64 0.97
CA ASN A 724 -36.03 14.54 1.03
C ASN A 724 -36.58 13.19 0.56
N LEU A 725 -35.73 12.42 -0.16
CA LEU A 725 -36.06 11.09 -0.65
C LEU A 725 -35.58 9.98 0.27
N ILE A 726 -34.86 10.31 1.33
CA ILE A 726 -34.44 9.36 2.39
C ILE A 726 -35.60 9.25 3.40
N ASP A 727 -36.20 8.06 3.47
CA ASP A 727 -37.36 7.78 4.36
C ASP A 727 -37.07 6.55 5.22
N VAL A 728 -36.61 6.81 6.43
CA VAL A 728 -36.25 5.78 7.42
C VAL A 728 -37.46 4.89 7.78
N LYS A 729 -38.69 5.42 7.69
CA LYS A 729 -39.90 4.63 7.99
C LYS A 729 -40.15 3.59 6.90
N ILE A 730 -40.01 4.00 5.65
CA ILE A 730 -40.11 3.11 4.48
C ILE A 730 -39.04 2.04 4.52
N GLU A 731 -37.79 2.43 4.83
CA GLU A 731 -36.69 1.49 4.98
C GLU A 731 -36.96 0.44 6.05
N LYS A 732 -37.39 0.84 7.22
CA LYS A 732 -37.78 -0.09 8.30
C LYS A 732 -38.90 -1.04 7.89
N SER A 733 -39.92 -0.52 7.20
CA SER A 733 -41.03 -1.36 6.72
C SER A 733 -40.55 -2.41 5.72
N PHE A 734 -39.66 -2.05 4.81
CA PHE A 734 -39.14 -2.99 3.83
C PHE A 734 -38.11 -3.96 4.45
N GLU A 735 -37.31 -3.52 5.41
CA GLU A 735 -36.40 -4.39 6.15
C GLU A 735 -37.18 -5.48 6.90
N TYR A 736 -38.29 -5.12 7.49
CA TYR A 736 -39.20 -6.10 8.11
C TYR A 736 -39.68 -7.16 7.11
N ILE A 737 -40.04 -6.77 5.87
CA ILE A 737 -40.40 -7.72 4.81
C ILE A 737 -39.22 -8.65 4.50
N LYS A 738 -37.99 -8.10 4.40
CA LYS A 738 -36.77 -8.87 4.17
C LYS A 738 -36.53 -9.89 5.30
N GLU A 739 -36.75 -9.50 6.55
CA GLU A 739 -36.64 -10.38 7.71
C GLU A 739 -37.66 -11.54 7.66
N VAL A 740 -38.92 -11.25 7.33
CA VAL A 740 -39.98 -12.27 7.20
C VAL A 740 -39.60 -13.27 6.08
N VAL A 741 -39.27 -12.79 4.89
CA VAL A 741 -38.92 -13.64 3.75
C VAL A 741 -37.66 -14.45 4.05
N SER A 742 -36.66 -13.85 4.70
CA SER A 742 -35.41 -14.51 5.09
C SER A 742 -35.66 -15.60 6.13
N SER A 743 -36.51 -15.31 7.11
CA SER A 743 -36.94 -16.30 8.13
C SER A 743 -37.59 -17.52 7.49
N LEU A 744 -38.47 -17.32 6.51
CA LEU A 744 -39.09 -18.40 5.76
C LEU A 744 -38.08 -19.21 4.90
N ARG A 745 -37.13 -18.54 4.26
CA ARG A 745 -36.06 -19.21 3.52
C ARG A 745 -35.17 -20.04 4.45
N ASN A 746 -34.86 -19.52 5.62
CA ASN A 746 -34.07 -20.22 6.65
C ASN A 746 -34.82 -21.45 7.18
N ILE A 747 -36.14 -21.37 7.46
CA ILE A 747 -36.96 -22.56 7.84
C ILE A 747 -36.85 -23.61 6.74
N ARG A 748 -36.98 -23.25 5.45
CA ARG A 748 -36.84 -24.18 4.33
C ARG A 748 -35.49 -24.86 4.29
N ALA A 749 -34.41 -24.07 4.44
CA ALA A 749 -33.04 -24.60 4.42
C ALA A 749 -32.80 -25.58 5.56
N GLU A 750 -33.22 -25.23 6.79
CA GLU A 750 -33.06 -26.08 7.98
C GLU A 750 -33.87 -27.37 7.92
N LYS A 751 -35.06 -27.30 7.36
CA LYS A 751 -35.97 -28.47 7.25
C LYS A 751 -35.77 -29.22 5.93
N GLY A 752 -34.83 -28.87 5.08
CA GLY A 752 -34.59 -29.54 3.81
C GLY A 752 -35.74 -29.38 2.82
N ILE A 753 -36.59 -28.36 2.94
CA ILE A 753 -37.77 -28.14 2.10
C ILE A 753 -37.34 -27.49 0.79
N SER A 754 -37.65 -28.13 -0.34
CA SER A 754 -37.36 -27.56 -1.66
C SER A 754 -37.99 -26.17 -1.82
N PRO A 755 -37.19 -25.13 -2.29
CA PRO A 755 -37.71 -23.83 -2.61
C PRO A 755 -38.88 -23.84 -3.61
N ALA A 756 -38.99 -24.89 -4.44
CA ALA A 756 -40.04 -25.04 -5.45
C ALA A 756 -41.39 -25.48 -4.87
N LYS A 757 -41.43 -26.01 -3.64
CA LYS A 757 -42.71 -26.45 -2.99
C LYS A 757 -43.41 -25.22 -2.40
N PRO A 758 -44.65 -24.91 -2.79
CA PRO A 758 -45.43 -23.84 -2.13
C PRO A 758 -45.74 -24.18 -0.68
N ALA A 759 -45.66 -23.23 0.23
CA ALA A 759 -45.89 -23.38 1.67
C ALA A 759 -47.06 -22.53 2.15
N LYS A 760 -47.69 -22.95 3.24
CA LYS A 760 -48.66 -22.14 3.99
C LYS A 760 -47.99 -21.53 5.21
N VAL A 761 -48.25 -20.25 5.43
CA VAL A 761 -47.60 -19.47 6.47
C VAL A 761 -48.61 -18.67 7.26
N VAL A 762 -48.39 -18.62 8.57
CA VAL A 762 -49.13 -17.75 9.49
C VAL A 762 -48.14 -16.78 10.14
N VAL A 763 -48.43 -15.50 10.08
CA VAL A 763 -47.66 -14.46 10.77
C VAL A 763 -48.52 -13.80 11.82
N SER A 764 -48.13 -13.96 13.08
CA SER A 764 -48.81 -13.36 14.23
C SER A 764 -48.03 -12.17 14.76
N THR A 765 -48.61 -10.98 14.70
CA THR A 765 -47.98 -9.75 15.22
C THR A 765 -49.05 -8.87 15.90
N SER A 766 -48.71 -8.29 17.06
CA SER A 766 -49.49 -7.27 17.73
C SER A 766 -49.12 -5.84 17.29
N ASN A 767 -48.08 -5.70 16.49
CA ASN A 767 -47.63 -4.41 15.95
C ASN A 767 -48.49 -4.05 14.72
N SER A 768 -49.26 -2.96 14.83
CA SER A 768 -50.14 -2.51 13.75
C SER A 768 -49.39 -2.08 12.47
N GLU A 769 -48.19 -1.49 12.60
CA GLU A 769 -47.38 -1.08 11.45
C GLU A 769 -46.83 -2.29 10.70
N GLU A 770 -46.39 -3.34 11.41
CA GLU A 770 -45.94 -4.59 10.82
C GLU A 770 -47.12 -5.31 10.13
N LEU A 771 -48.30 -5.35 10.76
CA LEU A 771 -49.49 -5.97 10.17
C LEU A 771 -49.90 -5.27 8.87
N GLU A 772 -49.98 -3.93 8.88
CA GLU A 772 -50.28 -3.14 7.69
C GLU A 772 -49.26 -3.37 6.57
N THR A 773 -47.98 -3.47 6.96
CA THR A 773 -46.90 -3.74 6.01
C THR A 773 -47.04 -5.11 5.36
N LEU A 774 -47.40 -6.15 6.12
CA LEU A 774 -47.62 -7.50 5.58
C LEU A 774 -48.84 -7.54 4.64
N GLU A 775 -49.96 -6.97 5.06
CA GLU A 775 -51.21 -6.96 4.28
C GLU A 775 -51.04 -6.23 2.93
N LYS A 776 -50.39 -5.06 2.93
CA LYS A 776 -50.16 -4.28 1.70
C LYS A 776 -49.14 -4.95 0.74
N ASN A 777 -48.25 -5.79 1.22
CA ASN A 777 -47.18 -6.43 0.44
C ASN A 777 -47.32 -7.96 0.37
N GLU A 778 -48.52 -8.50 0.66
CA GLU A 778 -48.80 -9.93 0.65
C GLU A 778 -48.31 -10.61 -0.66
N LEU A 779 -48.60 -9.99 -1.80
CA LEU A 779 -48.23 -10.52 -3.12
C LEU A 779 -46.73 -10.74 -3.26
N PHE A 780 -45.95 -9.76 -2.82
CA PHE A 780 -44.48 -9.83 -2.89
C PHE A 780 -43.93 -10.91 -1.96
N ILE A 781 -44.39 -10.95 -0.72
CA ILE A 781 -43.98 -11.94 0.28
C ILE A 781 -44.30 -13.35 -0.22
N LYS A 782 -45.53 -13.56 -0.73
CA LYS A 782 -45.95 -14.85 -1.30
C LYS A 782 -45.04 -15.31 -2.45
N LYS A 783 -44.75 -14.41 -3.36
CA LYS A 783 -43.89 -14.76 -4.52
C LYS A 783 -42.44 -15.00 -4.13
N LEU A 784 -41.87 -14.11 -3.26
CA LEU A 784 -40.43 -14.21 -2.86
C LEU A 784 -40.15 -15.42 -1.98
N ALA A 785 -41.12 -15.85 -1.15
CA ALA A 785 -40.97 -17.03 -0.29
C ALA A 785 -41.66 -18.29 -0.84
N ASN A 786 -42.26 -18.22 -2.03
CA ASN A 786 -43.05 -19.28 -2.68
C ASN A 786 -44.12 -19.83 -1.76
N LEU A 787 -45.11 -18.96 -1.39
CA LEU A 787 -46.20 -19.32 -0.51
C LEU A 787 -47.49 -19.54 -1.29
N GLU A 788 -48.19 -20.63 -0.95
CA GLU A 788 -49.59 -20.88 -1.37
C GLU A 788 -50.53 -19.94 -0.66
N GLU A 789 -50.34 -19.78 0.66
CA GLU A 789 -51.22 -19.00 1.53
C GLU A 789 -50.38 -18.23 2.57
N LEU A 790 -50.77 -16.98 2.83
CA LEU A 790 -50.20 -16.14 3.88
C LEU A 790 -51.36 -15.58 4.72
N THR A 791 -51.44 -15.97 5.98
CA THR A 791 -52.43 -15.46 6.94
C THR A 791 -51.71 -14.54 7.94
N CYS A 792 -52.09 -13.28 7.99
CA CYS A 792 -51.55 -12.30 8.92
C CYS A 792 -52.63 -11.86 9.92
N GLY A 793 -52.22 -11.60 11.14
CA GLY A 793 -53.18 -11.10 12.18
C GLY A 793 -52.57 -10.95 13.56
N ALA A 794 -53.34 -10.30 14.45
CA ALA A 794 -52.93 -10.16 15.84
C ALA A 794 -53.33 -11.39 16.67
N ASN A 795 -52.41 -11.84 17.51
CA ASN A 795 -52.63 -12.94 18.45
C ASN A 795 -53.11 -14.26 17.82
N LEU A 796 -52.64 -14.54 16.64
CA LEU A 796 -52.95 -15.83 16.01
C LEU A 796 -52.24 -17.00 16.73
N GLU A 797 -52.95 -18.09 16.94
CA GLU A 797 -52.42 -19.29 17.58
C GLU A 797 -51.40 -19.98 16.65
N ALA A 798 -50.41 -20.63 17.28
CA ALA A 798 -49.41 -21.43 16.54
C ALA A 798 -50.13 -22.62 15.84
N PRO A 799 -50.01 -22.74 14.51
CA PRO A 799 -50.55 -23.89 13.79
C PRO A 799 -49.89 -25.20 14.22
N ALA A 800 -50.69 -26.28 14.26
CA ALA A 800 -50.15 -27.60 14.52
C ALA A 800 -49.14 -27.98 13.41
N GLN A 801 -48.09 -28.71 13.75
CA GLN A 801 -47.00 -29.11 12.85
C GLN A 801 -46.41 -27.95 12.07
N SER A 802 -46.03 -26.88 12.75
CA SER A 802 -45.40 -25.73 12.17
C SER A 802 -43.97 -25.50 12.72
N SER A 803 -43.11 -24.80 11.96
CA SER A 803 -41.80 -24.31 12.41
C SER A 803 -41.90 -22.82 12.64
N LEU A 804 -41.39 -22.37 13.78
CA LEU A 804 -41.41 -20.97 14.23
C LEU A 804 -40.07 -20.26 13.95
N ARG A 805 -40.13 -19.03 13.47
CA ARG A 805 -39.06 -18.03 13.48
C ARG A 805 -39.65 -16.68 13.94
N VAL A 806 -38.79 -15.82 14.42
CA VAL A 806 -39.17 -14.46 14.79
C VAL A 806 -38.59 -13.51 13.73
N ALA A 807 -39.43 -12.56 13.29
CA ALA A 807 -39.02 -11.44 12.42
C ALA A 807 -39.62 -10.15 12.98
N GLY A 808 -38.81 -9.14 13.27
CA GLY A 808 -39.25 -7.98 14.03
C GLY A 808 -39.94 -8.38 15.35
N ASN A 809 -41.17 -7.94 15.57
CA ASN A 809 -42.02 -8.31 16.72
C ASN A 809 -43.00 -9.45 16.40
N SER A 810 -42.83 -10.11 15.23
CA SER A 810 -43.80 -11.09 14.71
C SER A 810 -43.28 -12.52 14.88
N SER A 811 -44.21 -13.41 15.18
CA SER A 811 -44.02 -14.86 15.13
C SER A 811 -44.38 -15.38 13.73
N VAL A 812 -43.42 -15.93 13.01
CA VAL A 812 -43.55 -16.44 11.64
C VAL A 812 -43.62 -17.96 11.70
N TYR A 813 -44.77 -18.55 11.40
CA TYR A 813 -45.01 -19.99 11.40
C TYR A 813 -45.14 -20.52 9.98
N MET A 814 -44.28 -21.47 9.59
CA MET A 814 -44.43 -22.23 8.36
C MET A 814 -45.06 -23.59 8.69
N ILE A 815 -46.19 -23.89 8.09
CA ILE A 815 -46.86 -25.16 8.25
C ILE A 815 -46.09 -26.22 7.48
N LEU A 816 -45.69 -27.32 8.15
CA LEU A 816 -44.86 -28.36 7.59
C LEU A 816 -45.63 -29.49 6.97
N THR A 817 -46.94 -29.56 7.23
CA THR A 817 -47.82 -30.64 6.69
C THR A 817 -47.76 -30.68 5.16
N GLY A 818 -47.38 -31.83 4.61
CA GLY A 818 -47.23 -32.05 3.16
C GLY A 818 -45.97 -31.45 2.53
N LEU A 819 -45.13 -30.70 3.30
CA LEU A 819 -43.87 -30.14 2.81
C LEU A 819 -42.67 -31.08 3.01
N LEU A 820 -42.67 -31.85 4.08
CA LEU A 820 -41.63 -32.81 4.38
C LEU A 820 -41.95 -34.12 3.59
N ASN A 821 -40.91 -34.63 2.94
CA ASN A 821 -40.97 -35.97 2.31
C ASN A 821 -40.41 -36.96 3.33
N ASN A 822 -41.23 -37.40 4.27
CA ASN A 822 -40.82 -38.26 5.38
C ASN A 822 -39.99 -39.45 4.90
N GLU A 823 -40.39 -40.11 3.80
CA GLU A 823 -39.62 -41.26 3.24
C GLU A 823 -38.22 -40.87 2.77
N ALA A 824 -38.06 -39.71 2.11
CA ALA A 824 -36.77 -39.29 1.63
C ALA A 824 -35.84 -38.81 2.78
N GLU A 825 -36.38 -38.14 3.79
CA GLU A 825 -35.64 -37.74 4.99
C GLU A 825 -35.31 -38.96 5.87
N ILE A 826 -36.23 -39.88 6.08
CA ILE A 826 -35.98 -41.15 6.75
C ILE A 826 -34.85 -41.91 6.06
N LYS A 827 -34.88 -42.00 4.72
CA LYS A 827 -33.83 -42.63 3.94
C LYS A 827 -32.47 -41.92 4.11
N LYS A 828 -32.46 -40.61 4.07
CA LYS A 828 -31.21 -39.77 4.23
C LYS A 828 -30.65 -39.89 5.65
N ILE A 829 -31.50 -39.88 6.67
CA ILE A 829 -31.09 -40.09 8.05
C ILE A 829 -30.52 -41.49 8.24
N ASN A 830 -31.16 -42.50 7.66
CA ASN A 830 -30.68 -43.88 7.69
C ASN A 830 -29.34 -44.07 6.97
N GLU A 831 -29.12 -43.39 5.81
CA GLU A 831 -27.85 -43.40 5.11
C GLU A 831 -26.74 -42.71 5.95
N GLN A 832 -27.07 -41.61 6.64
CA GLN A 832 -26.14 -40.90 7.56
C GLN A 832 -25.81 -41.75 8.80
N LEU A 833 -26.81 -42.42 9.38
CA LEU A 833 -26.63 -43.36 10.49
C LEU A 833 -25.69 -44.50 10.10
N ALA A 834 -25.96 -45.14 8.97
CA ALA A 834 -25.14 -46.23 8.46
C ALA A 834 -23.67 -45.80 8.20
N LYS A 835 -23.49 -44.56 7.72
CA LYS A 835 -22.14 -43.99 7.52
C LYS A 835 -21.43 -43.79 8.85
N LEU A 836 -22.08 -43.15 9.83
CA LEU A 836 -21.50 -42.88 11.15
C LEU A 836 -21.21 -44.16 11.94
N GLU A 837 -22.09 -45.14 11.86
CA GLU A 837 -21.89 -46.46 12.47
C GLU A 837 -20.69 -47.19 11.86
N LYS A 838 -20.48 -47.07 10.55
CA LYS A 838 -19.32 -47.61 9.83
C LYS A 838 -18.03 -46.87 10.21
N GLU A 839 -18.08 -45.54 10.45
CA GLU A 839 -16.93 -44.77 10.89
C GLU A 839 -16.61 -44.99 12.39
N LEU A 840 -17.59 -45.32 13.20
CA LEU A 840 -17.45 -45.65 14.62
C LEU A 840 -16.84 -47.05 14.83
N GLU A 841 -17.08 -48.01 13.94
CA GLU A 841 -16.62 -49.41 14.06
C GLU A 841 -15.08 -49.52 14.20
N PRO A 842 -14.25 -48.86 13.39
CA PRO A 842 -12.80 -48.90 13.57
C PRO A 842 -12.33 -48.28 14.90
N VAL A 843 -13.01 -47.22 15.39
CA VAL A 843 -12.72 -46.59 16.67
C VAL A 843 -13.02 -47.52 17.82
N ASN A 844 -14.19 -48.19 17.79
CA ASN A 844 -14.58 -49.18 18.78
C ASN A 844 -13.61 -50.37 18.80
N ARG A 845 -13.20 -50.87 17.61
CA ARG A 845 -12.24 -51.98 17.47
C ARG A 845 -10.89 -51.62 18.07
N LYS A 846 -10.41 -50.38 17.88
CA LYS A 846 -9.14 -49.90 18.49
C LYS A 846 -9.26 -49.81 20.02
N LEU A 847 -10.35 -49.26 20.52
CA LEU A 847 -10.55 -49.10 21.97
C LEU A 847 -10.77 -50.42 22.71
N SER A 848 -11.32 -51.45 22.03
CA SER A 848 -11.50 -52.77 22.59
C SER A 848 -10.28 -53.71 22.44
N ASP A 849 -9.26 -53.29 21.72
CA ASP A 849 -8.00 -54.08 21.63
C ASP A 849 -7.16 -53.89 22.90
N GLU A 850 -7.02 -54.94 23.70
CA GLU A 850 -6.21 -54.94 24.91
C GLU A 850 -4.74 -54.56 24.70
N LYS A 851 -4.20 -54.82 23.50
CA LYS A 851 -2.83 -54.38 23.17
C LYS A 851 -2.72 -52.90 22.91
N PHE A 852 -3.76 -52.29 22.39
CA PHE A 852 -3.82 -50.84 22.16
C PHE A 852 -4.04 -50.12 23.51
N SER A 853 -5.07 -50.51 24.27
CA SER A 853 -5.40 -49.89 25.56
C SER A 853 -4.34 -50.04 26.64
N SER A 854 -3.48 -51.09 26.57
CA SER A 854 -2.39 -51.29 27.55
C SER A 854 -1.05 -50.66 27.12
N LYS A 855 -0.84 -50.30 25.82
CA LYS A 855 0.47 -49.84 25.31
C LYS A 855 0.46 -48.45 24.68
N ALA A 856 -0.71 -47.96 24.28
CA ALA A 856 -0.81 -46.64 23.67
C ALA A 856 -0.64 -45.52 24.71
N PRO A 857 -0.03 -44.40 24.33
CA PRO A 857 0.06 -43.22 25.22
C PRO A 857 -1.32 -42.69 25.60
N GLN A 858 -1.53 -42.27 26.84
CA GLN A 858 -2.81 -41.83 27.39
C GLN A 858 -3.52 -40.77 26.50
N HIS A 859 -2.79 -39.81 25.98
CA HIS A 859 -3.35 -38.75 25.13
C HIS A 859 -3.95 -39.28 23.79
N ILE A 860 -3.47 -40.43 23.32
CA ILE A 860 -4.03 -41.10 22.12
C ILE A 860 -5.32 -41.85 22.46
N ILE A 861 -5.35 -42.50 23.61
CA ILE A 861 -6.56 -43.15 24.16
C ILE A 861 -7.66 -42.11 24.39
N ASP A 862 -7.32 -41.00 25.03
CA ASP A 862 -8.24 -39.90 25.31
C ASP A 862 -8.78 -39.26 24.02
N ARG A 863 -7.97 -39.18 22.97
CA ARG A 863 -8.38 -38.71 21.65
C ARG A 863 -9.40 -39.68 21.00
N GLU A 864 -9.13 -40.95 21.00
CA GLU A 864 -10.05 -41.97 20.41
C GLU A 864 -11.36 -42.04 21.21
N LEU A 865 -11.34 -41.93 22.54
CA LEU A 865 -12.53 -41.83 23.38
C LEU A 865 -13.36 -40.57 23.07
N ARG A 866 -12.72 -39.42 22.80
CA ARG A 866 -13.41 -38.19 22.40
C ARG A 866 -14.09 -38.37 21.05
N ILE A 867 -13.41 -38.95 20.09
CA ILE A 867 -13.96 -39.28 18.75
C ILE A 867 -15.13 -40.24 18.88
N GLN A 868 -15.00 -41.30 19.71
CA GLN A 868 -16.10 -42.23 19.98
C GLN A 868 -17.35 -41.53 20.52
N LYS A 869 -17.14 -40.64 21.51
CA LYS A 869 -18.22 -39.85 22.12
C LYS A 869 -18.89 -38.94 21.11
N GLU A 870 -18.11 -38.26 20.28
CA GLU A 870 -18.66 -37.39 19.23
C GLU A 870 -19.51 -38.15 18.21
N TYR A 871 -19.10 -39.34 17.83
CA TYR A 871 -19.91 -40.20 16.92
C TYR A 871 -21.18 -40.71 17.61
N LEU A 872 -21.08 -41.15 18.84
CA LEU A 872 -22.25 -41.64 19.62
C LEU A 872 -23.28 -40.51 19.84
N ASP A 873 -22.85 -39.31 20.21
CA ASP A 873 -23.71 -38.16 20.38
C ASP A 873 -24.43 -37.78 19.06
N LYS A 874 -23.73 -37.86 17.92
CA LYS A 874 -24.31 -37.63 16.59
C LYS A 874 -25.32 -38.71 16.21
N ILE A 875 -25.03 -39.99 16.47
CA ILE A 875 -25.90 -41.13 16.21
C ILE A 875 -27.16 -40.99 17.07
N GLU A 876 -27.06 -40.65 18.33
CA GLU A 876 -28.20 -40.46 19.24
C GLU A 876 -29.13 -39.36 18.75
N LYS A 877 -28.60 -38.22 18.36
CA LYS A 877 -29.39 -37.09 17.81
C LYS A 877 -30.08 -37.45 16.50
N LEU A 878 -29.45 -38.24 15.65
CA LEU A 878 -30.08 -38.72 14.41
C LEU A 878 -31.17 -39.76 14.68
N LYS A 879 -31.01 -40.60 15.68
CA LYS A 879 -32.04 -41.56 16.12
C LYS A 879 -33.25 -40.86 16.77
N GLU A 880 -33.02 -39.83 17.55
CA GLU A 880 -34.10 -38.99 18.08
C GLU A 880 -34.85 -38.26 16.94
N SER A 881 -34.08 -37.73 15.95
CA SER A 881 -34.69 -37.14 14.76
C SER A 881 -35.52 -38.18 13.96
N LEU A 882 -35.05 -39.43 13.83
CA LEU A 882 -35.79 -40.48 13.14
C LEU A 882 -37.14 -40.78 13.84
N LYS A 883 -37.10 -40.86 15.15
CA LYS A 883 -38.32 -41.06 15.96
C LYS A 883 -39.38 -39.97 15.72
N SER A 884 -38.95 -38.73 15.58
CA SER A 884 -39.89 -37.63 15.32
C SER A 884 -40.56 -37.67 13.94
N PHE A 885 -40.06 -38.48 13.02
CA PHE A 885 -40.68 -38.75 11.71
C PHE A 885 -41.59 -39.98 11.69
N GLU A 886 -41.49 -40.88 12.69
CA GLU A 886 -42.27 -42.07 12.83
C GLU A 886 -43.57 -41.87 13.70
N GLU A 887 -43.52 -40.85 14.56
CA GLU A 887 -44.68 -40.32 15.30
C GLU A 887 -45.43 -39.26 14.46
#